data_5fa8774facea6af9db2cde5927ab46ea
#
_entry.id   5fa8774facea6af9db2cde5927ab46ea
#
_cell.length_a   1.000
_cell.length_b   1.000
_cell.length_c   1.000
_cell.angle_alpha   90.00
_cell.angle_beta   90.00
_cell.angle_gamma   90.00
#
_symmetry.space_group_name_H-M   'P 1'
#
loop_
_entity.id
_entity.type
_entity.pdbx_description
1 polymer ?
#
loop_
_entity_poly.entity_id
_entity_poly.type
_entity_poly.pdbx_seq_one_letter_code
_entity_poly.pdbx_strand_id
1 'polypeptide(L)'
;HAGKDLDLNADKDLSTQSISLRADNTALISSNGNTLTAEKNLDIQAGSLSVRQSNLQSSGGNVQMSATKGNISLNQSWINASQNIDTAALQGNIISDGLTAVAEVGRVSLLANGNVDFNGLNTLIAEGDINAGSVGKGRLKMDNTDIYASAGDVKLVAGGQLDLGNGTVNGGHISLDSNKGSMVVQNVHLNARASLKVDADQTLTINNSKLNSGHNTQINTNHGHMTLNQLDAHSHRHMSISAQGKGKGKDSGQILQNDQQNSKSTLAADGVLSLNSSALQVLDNTTLRGGAINIKAGGGIIKRGHIDWETQDTATMRSAELKPLSGMMSIESGGNNPLTVEPGNRIVSAGDLAVKHNGTFQISARAGNNGNPSAQTASVSAKGNIGIVAGEVDIDAANIAAGKDLALVATKGNISLNSIRNTFSNYQLKTDKHNITQQLTDVEQELSKLTSDPKYRKAQDLPQMLRRKYKRRDKVFGDSEARLRGLRAEINAADEAWAELQSPVKALLERKQLLQQALLTVSQPGSGHENQGSTLSGQNIKLLAAGGIRIQGSKVAATQQANIQAAGFLPAPAAEELQEGRLQSAIDISGVFDTFEYGQQGSDKYGYAIFSRPSEISGKTGVTLSAPNANENSRISLSAANIEA
;
A
#
# COMPACT_ATOMS: atom_id res chain seq x y z
N HIS A 1 -36.24 41.95 35.93
CA HIS A 1 -36.01 42.61 34.65
C HIS A 1 -35.29 43.93 34.90
N ALA A 2 -34.18 44.16 34.24
CA ALA A 2 -33.44 45.42 34.24
C ALA A 2 -33.60 46.08 32.85
N GLY A 3 -34.09 47.35 32.82
CA GLY A 3 -34.27 48.08 31.58
C GLY A 3 -32.97 48.56 30.91
N LYS A 4 -31.84 48.32 31.53
CA LYS A 4 -30.48 48.54 30.98
C LYS A 4 -29.59 47.37 31.30
N ASP A 5 -28.71 47.50 32.27
CA ASP A 5 -27.74 46.48 32.66
C ASP A 5 -28.20 45.73 33.92
N LEU A 6 -27.87 44.45 34.00
CA LEU A 6 -28.05 43.60 35.15
C LEU A 6 -26.67 43.11 35.60
N ASP A 7 -26.32 43.41 36.84
CA ASP A 7 -25.14 42.82 37.48
C ASP A 7 -25.62 41.93 38.63
N LEU A 8 -25.39 40.62 38.52
CA LEU A 8 -25.68 39.65 39.56
C LEU A 8 -24.38 39.12 40.11
N ASN A 9 -24.04 39.57 41.31
CA ASN A 9 -22.91 39.04 42.06
C ASN A 9 -23.44 38.26 43.28
N ALA A 10 -23.17 36.97 43.34
CA ALA A 10 -23.63 36.11 44.42
C ALA A 10 -22.47 35.65 45.30
N ASP A 11 -22.42 36.13 46.56
CA ASP A 11 -21.42 35.73 47.54
C ASP A 11 -21.77 34.41 48.23
N LYS A 12 -22.96 33.85 47.96
CA LYS A 12 -23.44 32.54 48.47
C LYS A 12 -24.31 31.87 47.42
N ASP A 13 -24.53 30.57 47.60
CA ASP A 13 -25.44 29.82 46.78
C ASP A 13 -26.84 30.40 46.80
N LEU A 14 -27.45 30.52 45.64
CA LEU A 14 -28.83 30.96 45.45
C LEU A 14 -29.63 29.79 44.82
N SER A 15 -30.67 29.36 45.51
CA SER A 15 -31.54 28.30 45.02
C SER A 15 -33.00 28.78 44.98
N THR A 16 -33.67 28.58 43.87
CA THR A 16 -35.10 28.91 43.69
C THR A 16 -35.79 27.86 42.79
N GLN A 17 -37.13 27.90 42.71
CA GLN A 17 -37.88 26.98 41.88
C GLN A 17 -37.64 27.20 40.37
N SER A 18 -37.51 28.45 39.95
CA SER A 18 -37.12 28.85 38.59
C SER A 18 -36.43 30.19 38.63
N ILE A 19 -35.47 30.39 37.74
CA ILE A 19 -34.76 31.66 37.62
C ILE A 19 -34.99 32.20 36.21
N SER A 20 -35.44 33.44 36.12
CA SER A 20 -35.54 34.19 34.87
C SER A 20 -34.89 35.55 35.04
N LEU A 21 -33.77 35.75 34.36
CA LEU A 21 -32.99 36.99 34.37
C LEU A 21 -33.11 37.68 33.01
N ARG A 22 -33.50 38.95 33.00
CA ARG A 22 -33.60 39.70 31.74
C ARG A 22 -32.96 41.09 31.88
N ALA A 23 -32.12 41.43 30.92
CA ALA A 23 -31.53 42.72 30.75
C ALA A 23 -31.66 43.19 29.29
N ASP A 24 -32.05 44.47 29.05
CA ASP A 24 -32.18 44.98 27.70
C ASP A 24 -30.83 45.30 27.05
N ASN A 25 -29.77 45.48 27.84
CA ASN A 25 -28.43 45.78 27.38
C ASN A 25 -27.46 44.67 27.81
N THR A 26 -26.79 44.79 28.94
CA THR A 26 -25.76 43.82 29.39
C THR A 26 -26.23 43.08 30.63
N ALA A 27 -26.01 41.76 30.70
CA ALA A 27 -26.05 41.00 31.94
C ALA A 27 -24.64 40.47 32.27
N LEU A 28 -24.18 40.79 33.45
CA LEU A 28 -22.98 40.20 34.07
C LEU A 28 -23.42 39.30 35.22
N ILE A 29 -22.99 38.04 35.17
CA ILE A 29 -23.23 37.06 36.21
C ILE A 29 -21.88 36.58 36.72
N SER A 30 -21.62 36.81 38.00
CA SER A 30 -20.43 36.33 38.70
C SER A 30 -20.83 35.79 40.07
N SER A 31 -20.53 34.57 40.36
CA SER A 31 -20.88 33.96 41.64
C SER A 31 -19.64 33.54 42.47
N ASN A 32 -18.44 33.89 42.04
CA ASN A 32 -17.18 33.56 42.73
C ASN A 32 -17.10 32.10 43.13
N GLY A 33 -17.57 31.18 42.28
CA GLY A 33 -17.62 29.73 42.52
C GLY A 33 -18.87 29.24 43.25
N ASN A 34 -19.76 30.11 43.70
CA ASN A 34 -21.06 29.70 44.27
C ASN A 34 -22.05 29.28 43.18
N THR A 35 -23.09 28.56 43.57
CA THR A 35 -24.05 27.97 42.63
C THR A 35 -25.34 28.80 42.56
N LEU A 36 -25.77 29.09 41.34
CA LEU A 36 -27.08 29.60 41.04
C LEU A 36 -27.97 28.44 40.58
N THR A 37 -28.84 27.96 41.46
CA THR A 37 -29.65 26.78 41.21
C THR A 37 -31.11 27.10 40.98
N ALA A 38 -31.68 26.58 39.89
CA ALA A 38 -33.11 26.50 39.63
C ALA A 38 -33.59 25.06 39.73
N GLU A 39 -34.69 24.82 40.46
CA GLU A 39 -35.28 23.46 40.53
C GLU A 39 -35.87 23.02 39.18
N LYS A 40 -36.36 23.99 38.37
CA LYS A 40 -36.89 23.74 37.01
C LYS A 40 -36.00 24.35 35.95
N ASN A 41 -36.35 25.53 35.43
CA ASN A 41 -35.59 26.16 34.35
C ASN A 41 -34.77 27.35 34.85
N LEU A 42 -33.62 27.56 34.24
CA LEU A 42 -32.79 28.74 34.37
C LEU A 42 -32.69 29.45 33.02
N ASP A 43 -33.41 30.59 32.90
CA ASP A 43 -33.48 31.36 31.66
C ASP A 43 -32.77 32.72 31.82
N ILE A 44 -31.80 33.00 30.98
CA ILE A 44 -31.01 34.23 30.97
C ILE A 44 -31.07 34.87 29.60
N GLN A 45 -31.61 36.09 29.51
CA GLN A 45 -31.69 36.85 28.27
C GLN A 45 -31.11 38.23 28.43
N ALA A 46 -30.19 38.65 27.53
CA ALA A 46 -29.62 39.98 27.56
C ALA A 46 -29.33 40.52 26.14
N GLY A 47 -28.99 41.81 26.04
CA GLY A 47 -28.38 42.34 24.83
C GLY A 47 -27.01 41.71 24.57
N SER A 48 -26.18 41.68 25.63
CA SER A 48 -24.94 40.91 25.71
C SER A 48 -24.87 40.19 27.06
N LEU A 49 -24.24 39.00 27.11
CA LEU A 49 -24.17 38.20 28.33
C LEU A 49 -22.72 37.85 28.68
N SER A 50 -22.34 38.04 29.93
CA SER A 50 -21.06 37.58 30.49
C SER A 50 -21.30 36.72 31.72
N VAL A 51 -20.84 35.51 31.72
CA VAL A 51 -20.85 34.55 32.85
C VAL A 51 -19.42 34.27 33.21
N ARG A 52 -19.00 34.53 34.44
CA ARG A 52 -17.62 34.38 34.90
C ARG A 52 -17.58 33.69 36.25
N GLN A 53 -16.68 32.70 36.36
CA GLN A 53 -16.40 31.96 37.61
C GLN A 53 -17.72 31.55 38.31
N SER A 54 -18.67 31.06 37.54
CA SER A 54 -20.04 30.85 38.01
C SER A 54 -20.48 29.38 37.78
N ASN A 55 -21.23 28.87 38.76
CA ASN A 55 -21.90 27.60 38.66
C ASN A 55 -23.41 27.86 38.40
N LEU A 56 -23.88 27.50 37.22
CA LEU A 56 -25.29 27.62 36.82
C LEU A 56 -25.91 26.22 36.78
N GLN A 57 -26.95 25.98 37.56
CA GLN A 57 -27.57 24.67 37.67
C GLN A 57 -29.08 24.71 37.50
N SER A 58 -29.61 23.79 36.69
CA SER A 58 -31.02 23.45 36.64
C SER A 58 -31.23 21.98 37.04
N SER A 59 -31.78 21.72 38.23
CA SER A 59 -31.84 20.36 38.75
C SER A 59 -32.98 19.51 38.17
N GLY A 60 -33.98 20.12 37.50
CA GLY A 60 -35.09 19.37 36.89
C GLY A 60 -35.56 19.90 35.53
N GLY A 61 -34.77 20.81 34.90
CA GLY A 61 -35.14 21.38 33.62
C GLY A 61 -33.96 21.80 32.77
N ASN A 62 -34.14 22.90 32.03
CA ASN A 62 -33.19 23.43 31.06
C ASN A 62 -32.40 24.62 31.61
N VAL A 63 -31.21 24.83 31.07
CA VAL A 63 -30.50 26.10 31.14
C VAL A 63 -30.54 26.73 29.76
N GLN A 64 -31.15 27.93 29.66
CA GLN A 64 -31.23 28.69 28.42
C GLN A 64 -30.54 30.04 28.57
N MET A 65 -29.66 30.36 27.64
CA MET A 65 -28.92 31.63 27.63
C MET A 65 -29.01 32.26 26.25
N SER A 66 -29.41 33.53 26.19
CA SER A 66 -29.48 34.22 24.90
C SER A 66 -28.94 35.65 24.97
N ALA A 67 -28.12 36.00 23.96
CA ALA A 67 -27.74 37.39 23.69
C ALA A 67 -28.37 37.86 22.38
N THR A 68 -29.16 38.96 22.48
CA THR A 68 -29.96 39.44 21.34
C THR A 68 -29.22 40.39 20.41
N LYS A 69 -28.17 41.07 20.89
CA LYS A 69 -27.42 42.10 20.14
C LYS A 69 -25.92 41.90 20.11
N GLY A 70 -25.35 41.29 21.14
CA GLY A 70 -23.92 41.17 21.32
C GLY A 70 -23.47 39.75 21.63
N ASN A 71 -22.34 39.65 22.30
CA ASN A 71 -21.66 38.37 22.57
C ASN A 71 -22.21 37.69 23.83
N ILE A 72 -22.00 36.37 23.88
CA ILE A 72 -22.03 35.54 25.08
C ILE A 72 -20.59 35.18 25.43
N SER A 73 -20.16 35.50 26.65
CA SER A 73 -18.84 35.13 27.18
C SER A 73 -19.01 34.18 28.38
N LEU A 74 -18.40 33.01 28.31
CA LEU A 74 -18.53 31.92 29.30
C LEU A 74 -17.14 31.58 29.80
N ASN A 75 -16.66 32.22 30.86
CA ASN A 75 -15.30 32.06 31.31
C ASN A 75 -15.24 31.37 32.68
N GLN A 76 -14.43 30.33 32.81
CA GLN A 76 -14.22 29.58 34.05
C GLN A 76 -15.54 29.21 34.72
N SER A 77 -16.50 28.77 33.94
CA SER A 77 -17.87 28.55 34.41
C SER A 77 -18.31 27.10 34.22
N TRP A 78 -19.16 26.65 35.16
CA TRP A 78 -19.76 25.34 35.10
C TRP A 78 -21.28 25.50 34.92
N ILE A 79 -21.82 24.83 33.91
CA ILE A 79 -23.24 24.86 33.57
C ILE A 79 -23.76 23.44 33.59
N ASN A 80 -24.73 23.16 34.45
CA ASN A 80 -25.35 21.84 34.57
C ASN A 80 -26.86 21.96 34.38
N ALA A 81 -27.41 21.15 33.49
CA ALA A 81 -28.86 21.02 33.31
C ALA A 81 -29.26 19.55 33.40
N SER A 82 -30.36 19.27 34.13
CA SER A 82 -30.95 17.93 34.10
C SER A 82 -31.45 17.57 32.68
N GLN A 83 -31.90 18.56 31.90
CA GLN A 83 -32.33 18.35 30.51
C GLN A 83 -31.38 19.04 29.52
N ASN A 84 -31.72 20.17 28.96
CA ASN A 84 -30.96 20.77 27.87
C ASN A 84 -30.19 22.01 28.31
N ILE A 85 -29.07 22.25 27.67
CA ILE A 85 -28.32 23.50 27.69
C ILE A 85 -28.42 24.10 26.29
N ASP A 86 -29.13 25.24 26.18
CA ASP A 86 -29.27 25.96 24.92
C ASP A 86 -28.68 27.36 25.07
N THR A 87 -27.64 27.68 24.28
CA THR A 87 -26.96 28.98 24.30
C THR A 87 -26.98 29.57 22.90
N ALA A 88 -27.51 30.81 22.76
CA ALA A 88 -27.68 31.45 21.46
C ALA A 88 -27.23 32.90 21.45
N ALA A 89 -26.20 33.25 20.67
CA ALA A 89 -25.82 34.63 20.36
C ALA A 89 -26.41 35.03 19.00
N LEU A 90 -27.57 35.77 19.02
CA LEU A 90 -28.35 36.02 17.81
C LEU A 90 -27.71 36.99 16.82
N GLN A 91 -26.82 37.89 17.27
CA GLN A 91 -26.08 38.81 16.42
C GLN A 91 -24.57 38.85 16.72
N GLY A 92 -24.14 38.21 17.79
CA GLY A 92 -22.75 38.21 18.27
C GLY A 92 -22.06 36.86 18.21
N ASN A 93 -21.01 36.76 19.02
CA ASN A 93 -20.15 35.58 19.16
C ASN A 93 -20.45 34.84 20.45
N ILE A 94 -20.12 33.56 20.50
CA ILE A 94 -19.92 32.80 21.73
C ILE A 94 -18.44 32.65 21.96
N ILE A 95 -17.95 33.10 23.12
CA ILE A 95 -16.55 33.05 23.50
C ILE A 95 -16.44 32.29 24.82
N SER A 96 -15.57 31.33 24.90
CA SER A 96 -15.36 30.52 26.10
C SER A 96 -13.89 30.34 26.42
N ASP A 97 -13.58 30.33 27.71
CA ASP A 97 -12.29 29.99 28.27
C ASP A 97 -12.54 29.23 29.59
N GLY A 98 -12.37 27.89 29.56
CA GLY A 98 -12.60 27.05 30.72
C GLY A 98 -14.07 26.77 31.03
N LEU A 99 -14.91 26.47 30.06
CA LEU A 99 -16.30 26.07 30.26
C LEU A 99 -16.43 24.55 30.50
N THR A 100 -17.19 24.18 31.51
CA THR A 100 -17.76 22.83 31.61
C THR A 100 -19.29 22.93 31.48
N ALA A 101 -19.85 22.30 30.46
CA ALA A 101 -21.31 22.23 30.24
C ALA A 101 -21.78 20.78 30.24
N VAL A 102 -22.72 20.46 31.13
CA VAL A 102 -23.23 19.09 31.33
C VAL A 102 -24.75 19.08 31.21
N ALA A 103 -25.29 18.37 30.22
CA ALA A 103 -26.73 18.09 30.08
C ALA A 103 -26.94 16.58 30.41
N GLU A 104 -27.58 16.31 31.58
CA GLU A 104 -27.63 14.95 32.14
C GLU A 104 -28.44 13.96 31.27
N VAL A 105 -29.58 14.39 30.75
CA VAL A 105 -30.49 13.56 29.92
C VAL A 105 -30.70 14.15 28.52
N GLY A 106 -30.42 15.44 28.33
CA GLY A 106 -30.75 16.18 27.10
C GLY A 106 -29.53 16.49 26.23
N ARG A 107 -29.62 17.64 25.55
CA ARG A 107 -28.61 18.11 24.60
C ARG A 107 -27.84 19.34 25.09
N VAL A 108 -26.67 19.55 24.51
CA VAL A 108 -25.94 20.83 24.58
C VAL A 108 -25.97 21.47 23.20
N SER A 109 -26.47 22.71 23.14
CA SER A 109 -26.56 23.50 21.91
C SER A 109 -25.93 24.88 22.08
N LEU A 110 -24.93 25.21 21.26
CA LEU A 110 -24.16 26.45 21.30
C LEU A 110 -24.17 27.09 19.90
N LEU A 111 -25.00 28.07 19.66
CA LEU A 111 -25.20 28.65 18.32
C LEU A 111 -24.95 30.16 18.32
N ALA A 112 -24.09 30.65 17.42
CA ALA A 112 -23.81 32.06 17.22
C ALA A 112 -24.06 32.48 15.77
N ASN A 113 -24.57 33.70 15.56
CA ASN A 113 -24.58 34.26 14.21
C ASN A 113 -23.18 34.75 13.79
N GLY A 114 -22.34 35.13 14.74
CA GLY A 114 -20.93 35.40 14.57
C GLY A 114 -20.07 34.14 14.77
N ASN A 115 -18.94 34.30 15.45
CA ASN A 115 -18.03 33.22 15.75
C ASN A 115 -18.41 32.45 17.00
N VAL A 116 -17.99 31.20 17.05
CA VAL A 116 -17.89 30.38 18.27
C VAL A 116 -16.43 30.10 18.51
N ASP A 117 -15.86 30.69 19.56
CA ASP A 117 -14.44 30.60 19.88
C ASP A 117 -14.24 29.99 21.28
N PHE A 118 -13.77 28.78 21.37
CA PHE A 118 -13.43 28.07 22.59
C PHE A 118 -11.91 28.04 22.74
N ASN A 119 -11.40 28.59 23.80
CA ASN A 119 -10.00 28.58 24.19
C ASN A 119 -9.90 28.02 25.62
N GLY A 120 -8.72 27.61 26.03
CA GLY A 120 -8.52 26.95 27.33
C GLY A 120 -9.15 25.56 27.41
N LEU A 121 -9.24 25.01 28.60
CA LEU A 121 -9.78 23.68 28.84
C LEU A 121 -11.31 23.73 28.90
N ASN A 122 -11.98 23.27 27.87
CA ASN A 122 -13.45 23.23 27.83
C ASN A 122 -13.93 21.77 27.77
N THR A 123 -15.09 21.52 28.35
CA THR A 123 -15.72 20.18 28.35
C THR A 123 -17.23 20.33 28.08
N LEU A 124 -17.71 19.63 27.07
CA LEU A 124 -19.13 19.53 26.74
C LEU A 124 -19.59 18.09 26.90
N ILE A 125 -20.56 17.84 27.76
CA ILE A 125 -21.10 16.51 28.03
C ILE A 125 -22.61 16.52 27.85
N ALA A 126 -23.16 15.55 27.13
CA ALA A 126 -24.61 15.34 27.02
C ALA A 126 -24.91 13.83 26.90
N GLU A 127 -26.05 13.39 27.44
CA GLU A 127 -26.58 12.08 27.04
C GLU A 127 -27.10 12.14 25.60
N GLY A 128 -27.82 13.19 25.25
CA GLY A 128 -28.31 13.49 23.90
C GLY A 128 -27.26 14.14 23.01
N ASP A 129 -27.72 14.93 22.06
CA ASP A 129 -26.87 15.56 21.03
C ASP A 129 -26.05 16.73 21.56
N ILE A 130 -24.87 16.92 20.96
CA ILE A 130 -24.08 18.14 21.14
C ILE A 130 -23.97 18.85 19.78
N ASN A 131 -24.51 20.07 19.73
CA ASN A 131 -24.51 20.91 18.56
C ASN A 131 -23.77 22.22 18.86
N ALA A 132 -22.67 22.48 18.17
CA ALA A 132 -22.00 23.76 18.23
C ALA A 132 -21.83 24.34 16.84
N GLY A 133 -22.15 25.62 16.66
CA GLY A 133 -22.10 26.18 15.32
C GLY A 133 -22.10 27.68 15.22
N SER A 134 -21.47 28.16 14.16
CA SER A 134 -21.54 29.54 13.68
C SER A 134 -22.36 29.58 12.39
N VAL A 135 -23.19 30.61 12.25
CA VAL A 135 -24.05 30.83 11.09
C VAL A 135 -23.41 31.87 10.16
N GLY A 136 -23.86 31.92 8.92
CA GLY A 136 -23.40 32.92 7.96
C GLY A 136 -21.97 32.72 7.48
N LYS A 137 -21.03 33.58 7.87
CA LYS A 137 -19.59 33.50 7.58
C LYS A 137 -18.74 33.32 8.84
N GLY A 138 -19.39 33.05 9.97
CA GLY A 138 -18.72 32.91 11.26
C GLY A 138 -17.76 31.72 11.31
N ARG A 139 -16.72 31.83 12.15
CA ARG A 139 -15.77 30.77 12.45
C ARG A 139 -16.26 29.94 13.63
N LEU A 140 -16.04 28.65 13.58
CA LEU A 140 -16.07 27.79 14.76
C LEU A 140 -14.64 27.36 15.09
N LYS A 141 -14.15 27.80 16.25
CA LYS A 141 -12.85 27.38 16.80
C LYS A 141 -13.05 26.68 18.13
N MET A 142 -12.55 25.46 18.27
CA MET A 142 -12.53 24.70 19.51
C MET A 142 -11.13 24.17 19.74
N ASP A 143 -10.43 24.76 20.69
CA ASP A 143 -9.08 24.35 21.07
C ASP A 143 -9.10 23.85 22.52
N ASN A 144 -8.40 22.76 22.81
CA ASN A 144 -8.41 22.08 24.12
C ASN A 144 -9.84 21.80 24.63
N THR A 145 -10.68 21.27 23.74
CA THR A 145 -12.10 21.04 24.05
C THR A 145 -12.44 19.55 23.92
N ASP A 146 -12.94 18.98 25.02
CA ASP A 146 -13.44 17.61 25.03
C ASP A 146 -14.98 17.59 24.91
N ILE A 147 -15.49 16.76 24.03
CA ILE A 147 -16.92 16.66 23.67
C ILE A 147 -17.39 15.20 23.81
N TYR A 148 -18.40 14.96 24.63
CA TYR A 148 -18.92 13.64 24.93
C TYR A 148 -20.45 13.57 24.82
N ALA A 149 -20.98 13.09 23.71
CA ALA A 149 -22.38 12.74 23.54
C ALA A 149 -22.55 11.22 23.81
N SER A 150 -23.06 10.84 25.00
CA SER A 150 -23.05 9.43 25.42
C SER A 150 -24.03 8.53 24.65
N ALA A 151 -25.19 9.04 24.24
CA ALA A 151 -26.17 8.35 23.40
C ALA A 151 -26.44 9.12 22.09
N GLY A 152 -26.30 10.44 22.08
CA GLY A 152 -26.58 11.33 20.94
C GLY A 152 -25.42 11.49 19.95
N ASP A 153 -25.63 12.41 19.04
CA ASP A 153 -24.72 12.78 17.96
C ASP A 153 -23.95 14.07 18.28
N VAL A 154 -22.80 14.24 17.64
CA VAL A 154 -22.03 15.49 17.69
C VAL A 154 -22.05 16.16 16.34
N LYS A 155 -22.50 17.42 16.30
CA LYS A 155 -22.52 18.23 15.09
C LYS A 155 -21.82 19.57 15.33
N LEU A 156 -20.68 19.76 14.62
CA LEU A 156 -19.91 20.99 14.64
C LEU A 156 -20.00 21.66 13.27
N VAL A 157 -20.57 22.86 13.18
CA VAL A 157 -20.81 23.52 11.89
C VAL A 157 -20.28 24.93 11.91
N ALA A 158 -19.43 25.28 10.95
CA ALA A 158 -19.02 26.63 10.70
C ALA A 158 -19.63 27.17 9.40
N GLY A 159 -20.18 28.35 9.42
CA GLY A 159 -20.57 29.05 8.21
C GLY A 159 -19.37 29.48 7.37
N GLY A 160 -18.23 29.75 8.02
CA GLY A 160 -16.92 30.02 7.47
C GLY A 160 -15.92 28.90 7.82
N GLN A 161 -14.82 29.27 8.48
CA GLN A 161 -13.73 28.34 8.86
C GLN A 161 -14.11 27.53 10.12
N LEU A 162 -13.71 26.24 10.12
CA LEU A 162 -13.78 25.35 11.27
C LEU A 162 -12.36 24.95 11.69
N ASP A 163 -12.01 25.24 12.95
CA ASP A 163 -10.73 24.86 13.55
C ASP A 163 -11.00 24.02 14.82
N LEU A 164 -10.54 22.78 14.80
CA LEU A 164 -10.64 21.86 15.94
C LEU A 164 -9.23 21.42 16.34
N GLY A 165 -8.84 21.68 17.59
CA GLY A 165 -7.51 21.42 18.09
C GLY A 165 -7.49 20.77 19.48
N ASN A 166 -6.50 19.90 19.72
CA ASN A 166 -6.11 19.42 21.06
C ASN A 166 -7.30 18.92 21.91
N GLY A 167 -8.08 17.95 21.42
CA GLY A 167 -9.24 17.47 22.18
C GLY A 167 -9.78 16.14 21.69
N THR A 168 -10.81 15.66 22.38
CA THR A 168 -11.50 14.42 22.07
C THR A 168 -12.96 14.68 21.74
N VAL A 169 -13.48 14.08 20.69
CA VAL A 169 -14.89 14.13 20.33
C VAL A 169 -15.45 12.71 20.28
N ASN A 170 -16.42 12.43 21.12
CA ASN A 170 -17.11 11.14 21.18
C ASN A 170 -18.62 11.33 20.94
N GLY A 171 -19.20 10.54 20.06
CA GLY A 171 -20.64 10.64 19.74
C GLY A 171 -21.17 9.42 19.01
N GLY A 172 -22.48 9.39 18.78
CA GLY A 172 -23.14 8.44 17.88
C GLY A 172 -22.66 8.65 16.46
N HIS A 173 -23.23 9.63 15.79
CA HIS A 173 -22.64 10.20 14.58
C HIS A 173 -21.82 11.44 14.93
N ILE A 174 -20.70 11.64 14.23
CA ILE A 174 -19.92 12.87 14.33
C ILE A 174 -19.92 13.54 12.95
N SER A 175 -20.34 14.82 12.91
CA SER A 175 -20.32 15.64 11.70
C SER A 175 -19.57 16.94 11.94
N LEU A 176 -18.49 17.15 11.19
CA LEU A 176 -17.73 18.38 11.12
C LEU A 176 -17.98 18.99 9.75
N ASP A 177 -18.61 20.15 9.70
CA ASP A 177 -18.98 20.82 8.45
C ASP A 177 -18.46 22.26 8.41
N SER A 178 -17.71 22.63 7.36
CA SER A 178 -17.34 24.02 7.04
C SER A 178 -17.98 24.40 5.72
N ASN A 179 -19.11 25.16 5.81
CA ASN A 179 -20.01 25.39 4.67
C ASN A 179 -19.43 26.29 3.56
N LYS A 180 -18.53 27.22 3.90
CA LYS A 180 -17.94 28.19 2.94
C LYS A 180 -16.46 28.45 3.18
N GLY A 181 -15.84 27.74 4.07
CA GLY A 181 -14.45 27.95 4.46
C GLY A 181 -13.60 26.71 4.46
N SER A 182 -12.42 26.89 5.03
CA SER A 182 -11.47 25.81 5.26
C SER A 182 -11.71 25.14 6.61
N MET A 183 -11.17 23.95 6.77
CA MET A 183 -11.21 23.21 8.03
C MET A 183 -9.81 22.76 8.42
N VAL A 184 -9.48 22.92 9.70
CA VAL A 184 -8.27 22.40 10.32
C VAL A 184 -8.66 21.50 11.49
N VAL A 185 -8.16 20.25 11.49
CA VAL A 185 -8.31 19.29 12.58
C VAL A 185 -6.91 18.89 13.00
N GLN A 186 -6.51 19.22 14.22
CA GLN A 186 -5.13 19.01 14.67
C GLN A 186 -5.07 18.45 16.08
N ASN A 187 -4.30 17.37 16.27
CA ASN A 187 -4.14 16.68 17.57
C ASN A 187 -5.47 16.26 18.20
N VAL A 188 -6.40 15.76 17.40
CA VAL A 188 -7.76 15.44 17.83
C VAL A 188 -8.05 13.95 17.71
N HIS A 189 -8.80 13.43 18.70
CA HIS A 189 -9.37 12.08 18.62
C HIS A 189 -10.88 12.17 18.34
N LEU A 190 -11.31 11.73 17.17
CA LEU A 190 -12.72 11.62 16.80
C LEU A 190 -13.17 10.15 16.90
N ASN A 191 -14.10 9.84 17.78
CA ASN A 191 -14.61 8.50 18.01
C ASN A 191 -16.14 8.46 17.80
N ALA A 192 -16.57 8.13 16.60
CA ALA A 192 -17.97 7.96 16.26
C ALA A 192 -18.39 6.48 16.47
N ARG A 193 -19.40 6.24 17.29
CA ARG A 193 -19.98 4.89 17.45
C ARG A 193 -20.67 4.40 16.17
N ALA A 194 -21.18 5.33 15.37
CA ALA A 194 -21.75 5.08 14.04
C ALA A 194 -20.86 5.72 12.96
N SER A 195 -21.30 6.76 12.27
CA SER A 195 -20.59 7.33 11.14
C SER A 195 -19.86 8.61 11.48
N LEU A 196 -18.72 8.82 10.84
CA LEU A 196 -17.93 10.04 10.91
C LEU A 196 -17.97 10.77 9.56
N LYS A 197 -18.33 12.05 9.59
CA LYS A 197 -18.31 12.93 8.44
C LYS A 197 -17.42 14.15 8.72
N VAL A 198 -16.49 14.44 7.82
CA VAL A 198 -15.65 15.63 7.81
C VAL A 198 -15.78 16.27 6.43
N ASP A 199 -16.38 17.42 6.33
CA ASP A 199 -16.72 18.08 5.06
C ASP A 199 -16.30 19.55 5.06
N ALA A 200 -15.33 19.90 4.22
CA ALA A 200 -14.86 21.26 4.04
C ALA A 200 -15.20 21.77 2.64
N ASP A 201 -15.74 22.99 2.55
CA ASP A 201 -15.99 23.58 1.24
C ASP A 201 -14.70 23.96 0.52
N GLN A 202 -13.71 24.51 1.26
CA GLN A 202 -12.42 24.91 0.70
C GLN A 202 -11.33 23.88 1.03
N THR A 203 -10.27 24.27 1.70
CA THR A 203 -9.19 23.38 2.09
C THR A 203 -9.51 22.61 3.37
N LEU A 204 -9.06 21.35 3.43
CA LEU A 204 -9.09 20.55 4.63
C LEU A 204 -7.67 20.17 5.03
N THR A 205 -7.30 20.42 6.27
CA THR A 205 -6.04 19.97 6.85
C THR A 205 -6.33 19.12 8.08
N ILE A 206 -5.86 17.88 8.08
CA ILE A 206 -5.92 16.98 9.23
C ILE A 206 -4.48 16.61 9.60
N ASN A 207 -4.06 16.99 10.81
CA ASN A 207 -2.71 16.76 11.29
C ASN A 207 -2.73 16.01 12.62
N ASN A 208 -1.86 15.00 12.77
CA ASN A 208 -1.60 14.26 14.00
C ASN A 208 -2.89 13.90 14.74
N SER A 209 -3.84 13.31 14.01
CA SER A 209 -5.19 13.07 14.52
C SER A 209 -5.57 11.60 14.35
N LYS A 210 -6.48 11.14 15.24
CA LYS A 210 -7.02 9.79 15.20
C LYS A 210 -8.52 9.82 14.97
N LEU A 211 -8.97 9.11 13.94
CA LEU A 211 -10.36 9.05 13.52
C LEU A 211 -10.87 7.61 13.55
N ASN A 212 -11.86 7.34 14.39
CA ASN A 212 -12.48 6.02 14.47
C ASN A 212 -13.98 6.12 14.19
N SER A 213 -14.52 5.22 13.42
CA SER A 213 -15.96 5.09 13.23
C SER A 213 -16.43 3.63 13.27
N GLY A 214 -17.55 3.38 13.97
CA GLY A 214 -18.18 2.08 14.00
C GLY A 214 -18.85 1.67 12.68
N HIS A 215 -19.17 2.64 11.81
CA HIS A 215 -19.72 2.38 10.47
C HIS A 215 -18.86 3.03 9.38
N ASN A 216 -19.34 4.10 8.78
CA ASN A 216 -18.69 4.72 7.65
C ASN A 216 -17.92 5.99 8.05
N THR A 217 -16.78 6.21 7.40
CA THR A 217 -16.05 7.47 7.46
C THR A 217 -16.10 8.16 6.10
N GLN A 218 -16.44 9.44 6.09
CA GLN A 218 -16.43 10.29 4.91
C GLN A 218 -15.62 11.54 5.17
N ILE A 219 -14.61 11.81 4.35
CA ILE A 219 -13.74 12.97 4.44
C ILE A 219 -13.72 13.64 3.07
N ASN A 220 -14.22 14.88 2.98
CA ASN A 220 -14.39 15.55 1.68
C ASN A 220 -13.84 16.98 1.67
N THR A 221 -13.39 17.41 0.48
CA THR A 221 -13.28 18.82 0.11
C THR A 221 -13.96 19.05 -1.25
N ASN A 222 -14.66 20.18 -1.39
CA ASN A 222 -15.38 20.50 -2.62
C ASN A 222 -14.57 21.34 -3.59
N HIS A 223 -13.91 22.41 -3.12
CA HIS A 223 -13.25 23.42 -3.96
C HIS A 223 -11.74 23.53 -3.76
N GLY A 224 -11.19 23.05 -2.64
CA GLY A 224 -9.79 23.19 -2.28
C GLY A 224 -8.99 21.89 -2.42
N HIS A 225 -7.86 21.86 -1.76
CA HIS A 225 -7.04 20.66 -1.58
C HIS A 225 -7.23 20.07 -0.18
N MET A 226 -6.85 18.83 -0.04
CA MET A 226 -6.85 18.08 1.22
C MET A 226 -5.41 17.75 1.61
N THR A 227 -5.04 18.05 2.85
CA THR A 227 -3.75 17.68 3.44
C THR A 227 -4.00 16.75 4.62
N LEU A 228 -3.40 15.57 4.59
CA LEU A 228 -3.54 14.53 5.62
C LEU A 228 -2.14 14.17 6.11
N ASN A 229 -1.77 14.58 7.30
CA ASN A 229 -0.45 14.30 7.86
C ASN A 229 -0.60 13.54 9.18
N GLN A 230 0.15 12.45 9.36
CA GLN A 230 0.14 11.66 10.60
C GLN A 230 -1.29 11.27 11.01
N LEU A 231 -2.08 10.86 10.03
CA LEU A 231 -3.47 10.49 10.23
C LEU A 231 -3.59 8.98 10.50
N ASP A 232 -4.16 8.62 11.64
CA ASP A 232 -4.60 7.25 11.95
C ASP A 232 -6.13 7.18 11.87
N ALA A 233 -6.64 6.65 10.77
CA ALA A 233 -8.09 6.57 10.54
C ALA A 233 -8.55 5.12 10.33
N HIS A 234 -9.56 4.72 11.11
CA HIS A 234 -10.17 3.40 11.00
C HIS A 234 -11.70 3.48 10.91
N SER A 235 -12.26 2.74 9.97
CA SER A 235 -13.70 2.60 9.75
C SER A 235 -14.11 1.13 9.76
N HIS A 236 -15.07 0.76 10.60
CA HIS A 236 -15.56 -0.63 10.63
C HIS A 236 -16.43 -1.03 9.42
N ARG A 237 -16.74 -0.10 8.52
CA ARG A 237 -17.39 -0.41 7.23
C ARG A 237 -16.61 0.21 6.08
N HIS A 238 -17.05 1.34 5.58
CA HIS A 238 -16.45 1.98 4.41
C HIS A 238 -15.80 3.29 4.79
N MET A 239 -14.68 3.60 4.14
CA MET A 239 -14.01 4.89 4.21
C MET A 239 -13.94 5.51 2.82
N SER A 240 -14.39 6.74 2.71
CA SER A 240 -14.29 7.53 1.48
C SER A 240 -13.59 8.85 1.76
N ILE A 241 -12.51 9.08 1.05
CA ILE A 241 -11.73 10.33 1.09
C ILE A 241 -11.78 10.92 -0.31
N SER A 242 -12.31 12.17 -0.43
CA SER A 242 -12.58 12.76 -1.73
C SER A 242 -12.21 14.24 -1.79
N ALA A 243 -11.40 14.62 -2.78
CA ALA A 243 -11.11 16.01 -3.13
C ALA A 243 -11.63 16.29 -4.54
N GLN A 244 -12.76 17.03 -4.65
CA GLN A 244 -13.49 17.17 -5.91
C GLN A 244 -12.94 18.23 -6.86
N GLY A 245 -12.24 19.25 -6.34
CA GLY A 245 -11.57 20.26 -7.17
C GLY A 245 -12.49 21.11 -8.04
N LYS A 246 -13.67 21.45 -7.57
CA LYS A 246 -14.60 22.34 -8.29
C LYS A 246 -14.14 23.79 -8.36
N GLY A 247 -13.05 24.15 -7.64
CA GLY A 247 -12.47 25.47 -7.61
C GLY A 247 -11.53 25.76 -8.79
N LYS A 248 -11.21 27.05 -9.01
CA LYS A 248 -10.27 27.50 -10.05
C LYS A 248 -8.81 27.54 -9.59
N GLY A 249 -8.50 27.13 -8.36
CA GLY A 249 -7.14 27.14 -7.82
C GLY A 249 -6.27 26.05 -8.43
N LYS A 250 -4.95 26.33 -8.62
CA LYS A 250 -3.96 25.40 -9.19
C LYS A 250 -3.88 24.08 -8.41
N ASP A 251 -4.15 24.13 -7.10
CA ASP A 251 -4.04 22.97 -6.20
C ASP A 251 -5.41 22.36 -5.85
N SER A 252 -6.48 22.85 -6.48
CA SER A 252 -7.84 22.36 -6.23
C SER A 252 -7.99 20.90 -6.60
N GLY A 253 -8.60 20.12 -5.70
CA GLY A 253 -8.85 18.70 -5.90
C GLY A 253 -7.65 17.78 -5.65
N GLN A 254 -6.57 18.28 -5.06
CA GLN A 254 -5.43 17.46 -4.66
C GLN A 254 -5.67 16.80 -3.29
N ILE A 255 -5.12 15.60 -3.12
CA ILE A 255 -4.93 14.95 -1.82
C ILE A 255 -3.43 14.86 -1.58
N LEU A 256 -2.96 15.47 -0.49
CA LEU A 256 -1.56 15.53 -0.11
C LEU A 256 -1.38 14.83 1.23
N GLN A 257 -0.66 13.71 1.24
CA GLN A 257 -0.11 13.09 2.45
C GLN A 257 1.39 13.37 2.45
N ASN A 258 1.83 14.33 3.25
CA ASN A 258 3.24 14.75 3.35
C ASN A 258 3.81 14.32 4.69
N ASP A 259 3.83 13.03 4.96
CA ASP A 259 4.42 12.51 6.19
C ASP A 259 5.95 12.61 6.15
N GLN A 260 6.55 13.19 7.18
CA GLN A 260 8.01 13.25 7.32
C GLN A 260 8.59 11.85 7.53
N GLN A 261 9.89 11.67 7.31
CA GLN A 261 10.58 10.35 7.29
C GLN A 261 10.26 9.38 8.45
N ASN A 262 9.83 9.89 9.61
CA ASN A 262 9.56 9.08 10.81
C ASN A 262 8.06 9.00 11.17
N SER A 263 7.18 9.60 10.41
CA SER A 263 5.73 9.59 10.65
C SER A 263 5.02 8.78 9.56
N LYS A 264 3.97 8.07 9.96
CA LYS A 264 3.16 7.25 9.04
C LYS A 264 1.70 7.62 9.17
N SER A 265 1.00 7.70 8.05
CA SER A 265 -0.46 7.71 8.03
C SER A 265 -1.01 6.31 7.80
N THR A 266 -2.04 5.96 8.56
CA THR A 266 -2.76 4.70 8.39
C THR A 266 -4.21 5.00 8.05
N LEU A 267 -4.68 4.48 6.92
CA LEU A 267 -6.08 4.53 6.51
C LEU A 267 -6.60 3.11 6.40
N ALA A 268 -7.53 2.74 7.27
CA ALA A 268 -8.08 1.40 7.35
C ALA A 268 -9.60 1.40 7.27
N ALA A 269 -10.15 0.53 6.45
CA ALA A 269 -11.58 0.26 6.38
C ALA A 269 -11.83 -1.24 6.32
N ASP A 270 -12.69 -1.76 7.20
CA ASP A 270 -13.03 -3.18 7.13
C ASP A 270 -13.78 -3.50 5.82
N GLY A 271 -14.51 -2.54 5.28
CA GLY A 271 -15.14 -2.63 3.97
C GLY A 271 -14.31 -2.03 2.84
N VAL A 272 -14.89 -1.12 2.06
CA VAL A 272 -14.21 -0.45 0.95
C VAL A 272 -13.49 0.80 1.43
N LEU A 273 -12.19 0.90 1.13
CA LEU A 273 -11.42 2.13 1.24
C LEU A 273 -11.36 2.80 -0.15
N SER A 274 -11.87 4.02 -0.25
CA SER A 274 -11.87 4.79 -1.49
C SER A 274 -11.14 6.12 -1.32
N LEU A 275 -10.14 6.38 -2.17
CA LEU A 275 -9.43 7.65 -2.25
C LEU A 275 -9.63 8.25 -3.64
N ASN A 276 -10.33 9.38 -3.72
CA ASN A 276 -10.67 10.01 -5.00
C ASN A 276 -10.16 11.44 -5.02
N SER A 277 -9.34 11.80 -6.01
CA SER A 277 -8.93 13.17 -6.29
C SER A 277 -9.20 13.52 -7.74
N SER A 278 -9.69 14.73 -8.00
CA SER A 278 -9.84 15.22 -9.38
C SER A 278 -8.50 15.67 -9.98
N ALA A 279 -7.51 15.96 -9.14
CA ALA A 279 -6.17 16.39 -9.52
C ALA A 279 -5.10 15.41 -9.01
N LEU A 280 -3.94 15.91 -8.60
CA LEU A 280 -2.82 15.12 -8.11
C LEU A 280 -3.12 14.48 -6.75
N GLN A 281 -2.66 13.26 -6.55
CA GLN A 281 -2.63 12.59 -5.26
C GLN A 281 -1.19 12.26 -4.88
N VAL A 282 -0.76 12.73 -3.71
CA VAL A 282 0.56 12.43 -3.12
C VAL A 282 0.34 11.53 -1.91
N LEU A 283 1.00 10.38 -1.89
CA LEU A 283 0.87 9.38 -0.83
C LEU A 283 2.27 9.05 -0.29
N ASP A 284 2.67 9.73 0.79
CA ASP A 284 3.97 9.55 1.42
C ASP A 284 3.84 8.72 2.71
N ASN A 285 4.69 7.72 2.90
CA ASN A 285 4.73 6.86 4.11
C ASN A 285 3.35 6.34 4.57
N THR A 286 2.57 5.78 3.65
CA THR A 286 1.16 5.46 3.87
C THR A 286 0.91 3.97 3.97
N THR A 287 0.16 3.55 4.98
CA THR A 287 -0.44 2.22 5.07
C THR A 287 -1.91 2.29 4.69
N LEU A 288 -2.32 1.53 3.67
CA LEU A 288 -3.72 1.40 3.25
C LEU A 288 -4.20 -0.03 3.49
N ARG A 289 -5.30 -0.19 4.21
CA ARG A 289 -5.92 -1.49 4.47
C ARG A 289 -7.41 -1.45 4.18
N GLY A 290 -7.93 -2.47 3.53
CA GLY A 290 -9.35 -2.54 3.22
C GLY A 290 -9.82 -3.93 2.79
N GLY A 291 -11.12 -4.21 2.93
CA GLY A 291 -11.76 -5.35 2.27
C GLY A 291 -11.72 -5.22 0.72
N ALA A 292 -11.79 -3.99 0.24
CA ALA A 292 -11.38 -3.60 -1.11
C ALA A 292 -10.77 -2.19 -1.07
N ILE A 293 -9.87 -1.88 -2.01
CA ILE A 293 -9.23 -0.57 -2.12
C ILE A 293 -9.45 -0.01 -3.52
N ASN A 294 -9.96 1.22 -3.59
CA ASN A 294 -10.14 1.97 -4.82
C ASN A 294 -9.39 3.30 -4.74
N ILE A 295 -8.39 3.50 -5.59
CA ILE A 295 -7.64 4.75 -5.67
C ILE A 295 -7.86 5.34 -7.06
N LYS A 296 -8.33 6.60 -7.11
CA LYS A 296 -8.54 7.32 -8.36
C LYS A 296 -7.99 8.73 -8.27
N ALA A 297 -7.08 9.08 -9.17
CA ALA A 297 -6.48 10.41 -9.26
C ALA A 297 -6.48 10.91 -10.71
N GLY A 298 -7.23 11.98 -10.99
CA GLY A 298 -7.34 12.57 -12.32
C GLY A 298 -6.02 13.14 -12.85
N GLY A 299 -5.23 13.79 -12.00
CA GLY A 299 -3.94 14.39 -12.31
C GLY A 299 -2.73 13.48 -12.12
N GLY A 300 -2.91 12.27 -11.59
CA GLY A 300 -1.85 11.31 -11.32
C GLY A 300 -1.63 11.02 -9.85
N ILE A 301 -0.81 10.02 -9.57
CA ILE A 301 -0.41 9.61 -8.23
C ILE A 301 1.10 9.76 -8.13
N ILE A 302 1.57 10.52 -7.14
CA ILE A 302 2.97 10.56 -6.72
C ILE A 302 3.07 9.85 -5.40
N LYS A 303 4.06 9.00 -5.29
CA LYS A 303 4.31 8.17 -4.13
C LYS A 303 5.73 8.34 -3.64
N ARG A 304 5.93 8.51 -2.34
CA ARG A 304 7.24 8.66 -1.72
C ARG A 304 7.32 7.87 -0.42
N GLY A 305 8.52 7.41 -0.12
CA GLY A 305 8.77 6.66 1.10
C GLY A 305 8.11 5.28 1.15
N HIS A 306 7.89 4.78 2.36
CA HIS A 306 7.35 3.43 2.57
C HIS A 306 5.84 3.40 2.35
N ILE A 307 5.36 2.41 1.57
CA ILE A 307 3.94 2.09 1.47
C ILE A 307 3.69 0.61 1.74
N ASP A 308 2.56 0.34 2.39
CA ASP A 308 2.02 -1.00 2.59
C ASP A 308 0.52 -0.97 2.28
N TRP A 309 0.15 -1.40 1.07
CA TRP A 309 -1.22 -1.42 0.60
C TRP A 309 -1.72 -2.85 0.54
N GLU A 310 -2.70 -3.16 1.38
CA GLU A 310 -3.19 -4.52 1.54
C GLU A 310 -4.72 -4.57 1.56
N THR A 311 -5.31 -5.41 0.72
CA THR A 311 -6.71 -5.80 0.86
C THR A 311 -6.82 -7.12 1.58
N GLN A 312 -7.83 -7.24 2.44
CA GLN A 312 -8.11 -8.44 3.21
C GLN A 312 -9.35 -9.16 2.66
N ASP A 313 -9.34 -10.48 2.74
CA ASP A 313 -10.54 -11.26 2.43
C ASP A 313 -11.60 -11.07 3.52
N THR A 314 -12.73 -10.49 3.14
CA THR A 314 -13.83 -10.19 4.08
C THR A 314 -14.63 -11.42 4.53
N ALA A 315 -14.31 -12.60 4.02
CA ALA A 315 -14.95 -13.85 4.48
C ALA A 315 -14.75 -14.12 5.98
N THR A 316 -13.76 -13.47 6.62
CA THR A 316 -13.49 -13.57 8.06
C THR A 316 -14.14 -12.47 8.90
N MET A 317 -14.75 -11.46 8.27
CA MET A 317 -15.39 -10.34 8.99
C MET A 317 -16.78 -10.73 9.50
N ARG A 318 -16.96 -10.62 10.80
CA ARG A 318 -18.19 -11.01 11.52
C ARG A 318 -19.39 -10.07 11.35
N SER A 319 -19.37 -9.15 10.40
CA SER A 319 -20.52 -8.26 10.16
C SER A 319 -21.46 -8.89 9.14
N ALA A 320 -22.60 -9.38 9.60
CA ALA A 320 -23.65 -10.01 8.77
C ALA A 320 -24.28 -9.08 7.71
N GLU A 321 -23.98 -7.77 7.75
CA GLU A 321 -24.53 -6.77 6.83
C GLU A 321 -23.59 -6.39 5.66
N LEU A 322 -22.31 -6.77 5.75
CA LEU A 322 -21.37 -6.56 4.65
C LEU A 322 -21.46 -7.77 3.70
N LYS A 323 -21.89 -7.55 2.46
CA LYS A 323 -21.72 -8.55 1.41
C LYS A 323 -20.23 -8.87 1.32
N PRO A 324 -19.84 -10.16 1.17
CA PRO A 324 -18.44 -10.51 1.03
C PRO A 324 -17.83 -9.70 -0.12
N LEU A 325 -16.91 -8.81 0.22
CA LEU A 325 -16.15 -8.03 -0.75
C LEU A 325 -15.10 -8.95 -1.38
N SER A 326 -14.85 -8.75 -2.66
CA SER A 326 -13.96 -9.60 -3.44
C SER A 326 -12.47 -9.47 -3.07
N GLY A 327 -12.12 -8.65 -2.07
CA GLY A 327 -10.72 -8.32 -1.78
C GLY A 327 -10.00 -7.58 -2.91
N MET A 328 -10.76 -6.99 -3.85
CA MET A 328 -10.22 -6.35 -5.04
C MET A 328 -9.52 -5.03 -4.71
N MET A 329 -8.42 -4.78 -5.39
CA MET A 329 -7.74 -3.48 -5.38
C MET A 329 -7.76 -2.88 -6.79
N SER A 330 -8.20 -1.62 -6.90
CA SER A 330 -8.22 -0.86 -8.15
C SER A 330 -7.48 0.45 -7.99
N ILE A 331 -6.53 0.72 -8.88
CA ILE A 331 -5.72 1.94 -8.93
C ILE A 331 -5.89 2.57 -10.30
N GLU A 332 -6.48 3.75 -10.38
CA GLU A 332 -6.63 4.52 -11.63
C GLU A 332 -5.92 5.87 -11.49
N SER A 333 -4.95 6.13 -12.36
CA SER A 333 -4.15 7.35 -12.37
C SER A 333 -4.13 7.96 -13.77
N GLY A 334 -4.71 9.15 -13.91
CA GLY A 334 -4.83 9.86 -15.20
C GLY A 334 -3.61 10.67 -15.62
N GLY A 335 -2.64 10.86 -14.73
CA GLY A 335 -1.44 11.68 -15.01
C GLY A 335 -0.40 10.93 -15.87
N ASN A 336 0.52 11.70 -16.47
CA ASN A 336 1.66 11.15 -17.22
C ASN A 336 2.94 10.98 -16.37
N ASN A 337 2.94 11.45 -15.11
CA ASN A 337 4.06 11.23 -14.20
C ASN A 337 4.19 9.73 -13.90
N PRO A 338 5.40 9.18 -13.74
CA PRO A 338 5.56 7.77 -13.40
C PRO A 338 4.82 7.39 -12.12
N LEU A 339 4.09 6.28 -12.15
CA LEU A 339 3.55 5.63 -10.96
C LEU A 339 4.56 4.59 -10.51
N THR A 340 5.40 4.97 -9.53
CA THR A 340 6.54 4.14 -9.09
C THR A 340 6.22 3.39 -7.80
N VAL A 341 6.47 2.08 -7.79
CA VAL A 341 6.53 1.25 -6.58
C VAL A 341 7.99 1.14 -6.17
N GLU A 342 8.39 1.86 -5.13
CA GLU A 342 9.78 1.96 -4.68
C GLU A 342 10.27 0.70 -3.96
N PRO A 343 11.60 0.51 -3.80
CA PRO A 343 12.18 -0.63 -3.10
C PRO A 343 11.65 -0.77 -1.67
N GLY A 344 11.36 -2.00 -1.25
CA GLY A 344 10.81 -2.32 0.06
C GLY A 344 9.30 -2.12 0.20
N ASN A 345 8.61 -1.67 -0.84
CA ASN A 345 7.17 -1.48 -0.86
C ASN A 345 6.42 -2.75 -1.26
N ARG A 346 5.19 -2.87 -0.75
CA ARG A 346 4.34 -4.03 -0.97
C ARG A 346 2.92 -3.64 -1.35
N ILE A 347 2.40 -4.23 -2.43
CA ILE A 347 1.00 -4.14 -2.83
C ILE A 347 0.42 -5.56 -2.84
N VAL A 348 -0.58 -5.81 -2.01
CA VAL A 348 -1.19 -7.13 -1.83
C VAL A 348 -2.70 -7.05 -1.98
N SER A 349 -3.26 -7.78 -2.92
CA SER A 349 -4.70 -7.91 -3.09
C SER A 349 -5.17 -9.31 -2.70
N ALA A 350 -6.19 -9.40 -1.84
CA ALA A 350 -6.82 -10.67 -1.50
C ALA A 350 -7.75 -11.20 -2.62
N GLY A 351 -8.13 -10.33 -3.57
CA GLY A 351 -8.85 -10.65 -4.79
C GLY A 351 -8.03 -10.30 -6.03
N ASP A 352 -8.66 -9.64 -7.00
CA ASP A 352 -8.00 -9.13 -8.20
C ASP A 352 -7.31 -7.79 -7.93
N LEU A 353 -6.23 -7.52 -8.63
CA LEU A 353 -5.55 -6.23 -8.68
C LEU A 353 -5.66 -5.64 -10.10
N ALA A 354 -6.22 -4.46 -10.22
CA ALA A 354 -6.29 -3.71 -11.46
C ALA A 354 -5.56 -2.36 -11.32
N VAL A 355 -4.59 -2.11 -12.19
CA VAL A 355 -3.88 -0.83 -12.29
C VAL A 355 -4.10 -0.25 -13.68
N LYS A 356 -4.58 0.99 -13.76
CA LYS A 356 -4.72 1.75 -15.00
C LYS A 356 -3.99 3.08 -14.86
N HIS A 357 -2.99 3.31 -15.71
CA HIS A 357 -2.15 4.49 -15.66
C HIS A 357 -1.81 5.00 -17.07
N ASN A 358 -1.82 6.32 -17.29
CA ASN A 358 -1.55 6.88 -18.61
C ASN A 358 -0.05 7.04 -18.93
N GLY A 359 0.80 7.18 -17.90
CA GLY A 359 2.26 7.27 -17.98
C GLY A 359 2.95 5.93 -17.78
N THR A 360 4.20 5.96 -17.33
CA THR A 360 4.99 4.77 -17.01
C THR A 360 4.60 4.19 -15.65
N PHE A 361 4.21 2.92 -15.62
CA PHE A 361 4.12 2.15 -14.36
C PHE A 361 5.48 1.53 -14.09
N GLN A 362 6.11 1.93 -13.00
CA GLN A 362 7.46 1.51 -12.66
C GLN A 362 7.49 0.78 -11.32
N ILE A 363 8.18 -0.35 -11.29
CA ILE A 363 8.57 -1.01 -10.04
C ILE A 363 10.08 -0.98 -9.98
N SER A 364 10.63 -0.26 -9.01
CA SER A 364 12.07 -0.08 -8.87
C SER A 364 12.66 -0.94 -7.76
N ALA A 365 13.94 -1.30 -7.91
CA ALA A 365 14.73 -1.95 -6.90
C ALA A 365 15.97 -1.11 -6.57
N ARG A 366 16.54 -1.31 -5.39
CA ARG A 366 17.80 -0.71 -4.99
C ARG A 366 18.86 -1.80 -4.90
N ALA A 367 19.96 -1.62 -5.61
CA ALA A 367 21.08 -2.54 -5.58
C ALA A 367 21.62 -2.71 -4.14
N GLY A 368 21.97 -3.93 -3.81
CA GLY A 368 22.72 -4.25 -2.60
C GLY A 368 24.15 -3.70 -2.68
N ASN A 369 24.74 -3.49 -1.54
CA ASN A 369 26.10 -3.00 -1.38
C ASN A 369 26.95 -3.98 -0.55
N ASN A 370 28.21 -3.64 -0.32
CA ASN A 370 29.19 -4.48 0.38
C ASN A 370 28.73 -5.05 1.75
N GLY A 371 27.79 -4.39 2.43
CA GLY A 371 27.25 -4.87 3.72
C GLY A 371 26.00 -5.75 3.56
N ASN A 372 25.26 -5.57 2.47
CA ASN A 372 24.08 -6.37 2.14
C ASN A 372 23.98 -6.50 0.60
N PRO A 373 24.53 -7.55 0.02
CA PRO A 373 24.55 -7.75 -1.43
C PRO A 373 23.19 -8.07 -2.05
N SER A 374 22.15 -8.29 -1.24
CA SER A 374 20.81 -8.52 -1.76
C SER A 374 20.13 -7.21 -2.12
N ALA A 375 19.53 -7.12 -3.30
CA ALA A 375 18.74 -5.95 -3.67
C ALA A 375 17.53 -5.79 -2.74
N GLN A 376 17.22 -4.55 -2.41
CA GLN A 376 15.91 -4.23 -1.87
C GLN A 376 14.91 -4.19 -3.02
N THR A 377 13.97 -5.10 -3.01
CA THR A 377 12.96 -5.26 -4.06
C THR A 377 11.59 -4.81 -3.58
N ALA A 378 10.74 -4.43 -4.52
CA ALA A 378 9.32 -4.27 -4.27
C ALA A 378 8.55 -5.55 -4.66
N SER A 379 7.36 -5.74 -4.10
CA SER A 379 6.50 -6.86 -4.43
C SER A 379 5.06 -6.43 -4.71
N VAL A 380 4.47 -7.08 -5.72
CA VAL A 380 3.06 -6.90 -6.09
C VAL A 380 2.42 -8.28 -6.17
N SER A 381 1.37 -8.52 -5.41
CA SER A 381 0.70 -9.83 -5.42
C SER A 381 -0.82 -9.72 -5.33
N ALA A 382 -1.50 -10.69 -5.93
CA ALA A 382 -2.94 -10.87 -5.83
C ALA A 382 -3.28 -12.35 -5.73
N LYS A 383 -4.29 -12.72 -4.93
CA LYS A 383 -4.83 -14.10 -4.95
C LYS A 383 -5.62 -14.40 -6.23
N GLY A 384 -6.20 -13.38 -6.85
CA GLY A 384 -6.90 -13.42 -8.12
C GLY A 384 -6.02 -13.04 -9.31
N ASN A 385 -6.59 -12.28 -10.24
CA ASN A 385 -5.91 -11.78 -11.42
C ASN A 385 -5.12 -10.51 -11.11
N ILE A 386 -4.03 -10.27 -11.85
CA ILE A 386 -3.34 -8.99 -11.91
C ILE A 386 -3.47 -8.44 -13.32
N GLY A 387 -4.05 -7.24 -13.45
CA GLY A 387 -4.11 -6.49 -14.69
C GLY A 387 -3.44 -5.14 -14.54
N ILE A 388 -2.33 -4.89 -15.23
CA ILE A 388 -1.62 -3.61 -15.26
C ILE A 388 -1.68 -3.08 -16.69
N VAL A 389 -2.37 -1.96 -16.88
CA VAL A 389 -2.48 -1.25 -18.16
C VAL A 389 -1.87 0.13 -17.96
N ALA A 390 -0.76 0.40 -18.64
CA ALA A 390 -0.02 1.65 -18.51
C ALA A 390 0.42 2.19 -19.88
N GLY A 391 0.93 3.42 -19.92
CA GLY A 391 1.60 3.93 -21.11
C GLY A 391 2.83 3.09 -21.44
N GLU A 392 3.66 2.85 -20.43
CA GLU A 392 4.83 1.95 -20.42
C GLU A 392 4.88 1.15 -19.13
N VAL A 393 5.59 0.03 -19.14
CA VAL A 393 5.80 -0.81 -17.95
C VAL A 393 7.29 -1.08 -17.81
N ASP A 394 7.85 -0.69 -16.65
CA ASP A 394 9.27 -0.84 -16.33
C ASP A 394 9.43 -1.51 -14.95
N ILE A 395 10.05 -2.67 -14.92
CA ILE A 395 10.12 -3.52 -13.72
C ILE A 395 11.56 -3.95 -13.48
N ASP A 396 12.15 -3.45 -12.39
CA ASP A 396 13.51 -3.75 -11.96
C ASP A 396 13.50 -4.72 -10.78
N ALA A 397 14.05 -5.90 -10.97
CA ALA A 397 14.31 -6.91 -9.93
C ALA A 397 13.13 -7.10 -8.95
N ALA A 398 11.89 -7.08 -9.44
CA ALA A 398 10.69 -7.16 -8.62
C ALA A 398 9.98 -8.51 -8.72
N ASN A 399 9.16 -8.81 -7.71
CA ASN A 399 8.30 -9.99 -7.72
C ASN A 399 6.85 -9.59 -7.95
N ILE A 400 6.25 -10.07 -9.05
CA ILE A 400 4.83 -9.93 -9.34
C ILE A 400 4.19 -11.32 -9.41
N ALA A 401 3.26 -11.59 -8.49
CA ALA A 401 2.64 -12.89 -8.34
C ALA A 401 1.11 -12.82 -8.39
N ALA A 402 0.51 -13.36 -9.44
CA ALA A 402 -0.93 -13.58 -9.55
C ALA A 402 -1.30 -15.02 -9.19
N GLY A 403 -2.32 -15.21 -8.37
CA GLY A 403 -2.89 -16.54 -8.10
C GLY A 403 -3.66 -17.12 -9.29
N LYS A 404 -4.08 -16.25 -10.22
CA LYS A 404 -4.69 -16.62 -11.50
C LYS A 404 -3.90 -16.00 -12.65
N ASP A 405 -4.52 -15.17 -13.46
CA ASP A 405 -3.91 -14.61 -14.66
C ASP A 405 -3.17 -13.30 -14.38
N LEU A 406 -2.03 -13.11 -15.04
CA LEU A 406 -1.24 -11.90 -15.02
C LEU A 406 -1.24 -11.26 -16.41
N ALA A 407 -1.67 -10.01 -16.51
CA ALA A 407 -1.60 -9.24 -17.73
C ALA A 407 -0.84 -7.92 -17.52
N LEU A 408 0.22 -7.70 -18.26
CA LEU A 408 0.92 -6.42 -18.38
C LEU A 408 0.70 -5.87 -19.78
N VAL A 409 0.16 -4.65 -19.87
CA VAL A 409 -0.16 -4.01 -21.14
C VAL A 409 0.45 -2.62 -21.18
N ALA A 410 1.41 -2.41 -22.08
CA ALA A 410 1.97 -1.10 -22.41
C ALA A 410 1.25 -0.53 -23.64
N THR A 411 0.46 0.53 -23.46
CA THR A 411 -0.44 1.06 -24.50
C THR A 411 0.24 2.03 -25.47
N LYS A 412 1.41 2.57 -25.11
CA LYS A 412 2.14 3.57 -25.90
C LYS A 412 3.60 3.20 -26.16
N GLY A 413 4.23 2.51 -25.23
CA GLY A 413 5.65 2.22 -25.24
C GLY A 413 5.97 0.76 -24.92
N ASN A 414 7.05 0.55 -24.18
CA ASN A 414 7.68 -0.74 -23.99
C ASN A 414 7.25 -1.43 -22.70
N ILE A 415 7.47 -2.75 -22.64
CA ILE A 415 7.55 -3.51 -21.40
C ILE A 415 9.02 -3.89 -21.18
N SER A 416 9.59 -3.50 -20.04
CA SER A 416 10.96 -3.84 -19.65
C SER A 416 10.94 -4.61 -18.33
N LEU A 417 11.50 -5.82 -18.34
CA LEU A 417 11.80 -6.61 -17.15
C LEU A 417 13.31 -6.67 -16.99
N ASN A 418 13.84 -5.87 -16.09
CA ASN A 418 15.27 -5.68 -15.94
C ASN A 418 15.81 -6.42 -14.71
N SER A 419 17.08 -6.74 -14.74
CA SER A 419 17.85 -7.16 -13.59
C SER A 419 18.64 -6.00 -13.00
N ILE A 420 18.86 -6.03 -11.68
CA ILE A 420 19.71 -5.09 -10.98
C ILE A 420 21.01 -5.75 -10.58
N ARG A 421 22.11 -5.02 -10.70
CA ARG A 421 23.46 -5.52 -10.40
C ARG A 421 23.85 -5.14 -8.97
N ASN A 422 23.95 -6.15 -8.10
CA ASN A 422 24.42 -6.03 -6.74
C ASN A 422 25.95 -6.17 -6.70
N THR A 423 26.65 -5.32 -5.97
CA THR A 423 28.09 -5.42 -5.75
C THR A 423 28.39 -5.90 -4.33
N PHE A 424 29.40 -6.74 -4.18
CA PHE A 424 29.80 -7.22 -2.86
C PHE A 424 31.31 -7.36 -2.77
N SER A 425 31.83 -7.31 -1.54
CA SER A 425 33.20 -7.61 -1.21
C SER A 425 33.27 -8.42 0.09
N ASN A 426 34.19 -9.38 0.16
CA ASN A 426 34.37 -10.27 1.31
C ASN A 426 33.08 -10.98 1.75
N TYR A 427 32.32 -11.50 0.76
CA TYR A 427 31.01 -12.11 0.95
C TYR A 427 30.94 -13.49 0.26
N GLN A 428 30.21 -14.43 0.85
CA GLN A 428 29.93 -15.73 0.23
C GLN A 428 28.64 -15.64 -0.58
N LEU A 429 28.67 -16.07 -1.84
CA LEU A 429 27.51 -16.13 -2.74
C LEU A 429 26.50 -17.20 -2.27
N LYS A 430 25.54 -16.82 -1.45
CA LYS A 430 24.53 -17.75 -0.91
C LYS A 430 23.60 -18.30 -1.97
N THR A 431 23.17 -17.46 -2.90
CA THR A 431 22.24 -17.84 -3.98
C THR A 431 22.89 -18.81 -4.95
N ASP A 432 24.11 -18.48 -5.42
CA ASP A 432 24.83 -19.37 -6.34
C ASP A 432 25.25 -20.67 -5.65
N LYS A 433 25.66 -20.61 -4.38
CA LYS A 433 25.93 -21.80 -3.57
C LYS A 433 24.69 -22.69 -3.47
N HIS A 434 23.51 -22.12 -3.20
CA HIS A 434 22.26 -22.87 -3.14
C HIS A 434 21.91 -23.51 -4.48
N ASN A 435 21.96 -22.73 -5.57
CA ASN A 435 21.65 -23.20 -6.92
C ASN A 435 22.62 -24.31 -7.38
N ILE A 436 23.92 -24.14 -7.13
CA ILE A 436 24.93 -25.19 -7.46
C ILE A 436 24.68 -26.43 -6.62
N THR A 437 24.35 -26.30 -5.34
CA THR A 437 24.02 -27.44 -4.48
C THR A 437 22.79 -28.18 -4.97
N GLN A 438 21.76 -27.49 -5.41
CA GLN A 438 20.55 -28.08 -5.98
C GLN A 438 20.89 -28.86 -7.27
N GLN A 439 21.60 -28.23 -8.21
CA GLN A 439 22.04 -28.89 -9.45
C GLN A 439 22.91 -30.11 -9.19
N LEU A 440 23.78 -30.06 -8.17
CA LEU A 440 24.58 -31.20 -7.76
C LEU A 440 23.71 -32.35 -7.26
N THR A 441 22.70 -32.04 -6.46
CA THR A 441 21.73 -33.02 -5.96
C THR A 441 20.96 -33.66 -7.11
N ASP A 442 20.50 -32.86 -8.08
CA ASP A 442 19.76 -33.36 -9.25
C ASP A 442 20.62 -34.29 -10.10
N VAL A 443 21.89 -33.92 -10.37
CA VAL A 443 22.85 -34.77 -11.09
C VAL A 443 23.13 -36.06 -10.32
N GLU A 444 23.25 -36.02 -9.00
CA GLU A 444 23.47 -37.22 -8.16
C GLU A 444 22.27 -38.17 -8.18
N GLN A 445 21.05 -37.63 -8.16
CA GLN A 445 19.83 -38.43 -8.28
C GLN A 445 19.73 -39.09 -9.67
N GLU A 446 20.03 -38.34 -10.73
CA GLU A 446 20.00 -38.86 -12.10
C GLU A 446 21.06 -39.94 -12.30
N LEU A 447 22.29 -39.74 -11.82
CA LEU A 447 23.34 -40.71 -11.78
C LEU A 447 22.91 -41.99 -11.04
N SER A 448 22.33 -41.85 -9.85
CA SER A 448 21.83 -42.95 -9.05
C SER A 448 20.75 -43.76 -9.80
N LYS A 449 19.81 -43.05 -10.45
CA LYS A 449 18.74 -43.65 -11.24
C LYS A 449 19.30 -44.46 -12.42
N LEU A 450 20.24 -43.91 -13.20
CA LEU A 450 20.83 -44.58 -14.34
C LEU A 450 21.69 -45.81 -13.92
N THR A 451 22.54 -45.66 -12.90
CA THR A 451 23.44 -46.74 -12.47
C THR A 451 22.72 -47.83 -11.67
N SER A 452 21.55 -47.55 -11.08
CA SER A 452 20.71 -48.55 -10.42
C SER A 452 19.82 -49.35 -11.38
N ASP A 453 19.64 -48.88 -12.63
CA ASP A 453 18.83 -49.57 -13.63
C ASP A 453 19.37 -50.99 -13.87
N PRO A 454 18.52 -52.01 -13.76
CA PRO A 454 18.93 -53.40 -14.03
C PRO A 454 19.53 -53.60 -15.44
N LYS A 455 19.08 -52.79 -16.44
CA LYS A 455 19.64 -52.83 -17.80
C LYS A 455 21.09 -52.35 -17.81
N TYR A 456 21.41 -51.28 -17.09
CA TYR A 456 22.76 -50.74 -16.96
C TYR A 456 23.72 -51.79 -16.33
N ARG A 457 23.34 -52.38 -15.20
CA ARG A 457 24.11 -53.40 -14.52
C ARG A 457 24.35 -54.64 -15.40
N LYS A 458 23.29 -55.11 -16.05
CA LYS A 458 23.37 -56.24 -16.97
C LYS A 458 24.28 -55.94 -18.16
N ALA A 459 24.20 -54.73 -18.74
CA ALA A 459 25.06 -54.33 -19.85
C ALA A 459 26.52 -54.18 -19.43
N GLN A 460 26.80 -53.74 -18.20
CA GLN A 460 28.13 -53.60 -17.63
C GLN A 460 28.87 -54.95 -17.55
N ASP A 461 28.18 -56.00 -17.12
CA ASP A 461 28.80 -57.31 -16.89
C ASP A 461 28.84 -58.17 -18.15
N LEU A 462 27.94 -57.98 -19.10
CA LEU A 462 27.74 -58.81 -20.28
C LEU A 462 28.98 -58.94 -21.16
N PRO A 463 29.71 -57.85 -21.52
CA PRO A 463 30.92 -58.01 -22.36
C PRO A 463 32.00 -58.86 -21.72
N GLN A 464 32.24 -58.72 -20.43
CA GLN A 464 33.23 -59.50 -19.71
C GLN A 464 32.81 -60.94 -19.59
N MET A 465 31.55 -61.23 -19.32
CA MET A 465 31.02 -62.59 -19.27
C MET A 465 31.11 -63.26 -20.62
N LEU A 466 30.79 -62.58 -21.72
CA LEU A 466 30.94 -63.12 -23.08
C LEU A 466 32.40 -63.36 -23.47
N ARG A 467 33.35 -62.50 -23.09
CA ARG A 467 34.77 -62.65 -23.30
C ARG A 467 35.33 -63.86 -22.54
N ARG A 468 34.86 -64.12 -21.29
CA ARG A 468 35.21 -65.34 -20.53
C ARG A 468 34.65 -66.57 -21.20
N LYS A 469 33.42 -66.53 -21.70
CA LYS A 469 32.81 -67.64 -22.46
C LYS A 469 33.53 -67.89 -23.76
N TYR A 470 33.95 -66.85 -24.49
CA TYR A 470 34.78 -66.98 -25.68
C TYR A 470 36.11 -67.66 -25.40
N LYS A 471 36.90 -67.18 -24.42
CA LYS A 471 38.18 -67.76 -24.02
C LYS A 471 38.04 -69.23 -23.62
N ARG A 472 37.01 -69.61 -22.91
CA ARG A 472 36.73 -70.94 -22.46
C ARG A 472 36.40 -71.86 -23.65
N ARG A 473 35.63 -71.42 -24.62
CA ARG A 473 35.28 -72.20 -25.80
C ARG A 473 36.40 -72.31 -26.79
N ASP A 474 37.20 -71.29 -26.98
CA ASP A 474 38.39 -71.30 -27.86
C ASP A 474 39.48 -72.20 -27.33
N LYS A 475 39.85 -72.13 -26.05
CA LYS A 475 40.98 -72.85 -25.47
C LYS A 475 40.66 -74.24 -24.91
N VAL A 476 39.42 -74.47 -24.45
CA VAL A 476 39.07 -75.70 -23.72
C VAL A 476 38.26 -76.68 -24.57
N PHE A 477 37.39 -76.18 -25.43
CA PHE A 477 36.43 -76.99 -26.16
C PHE A 477 36.71 -77.12 -27.69
N GLY A 478 37.67 -76.36 -28.26
CA GLY A 478 38.00 -76.40 -29.69
C GLY A 478 36.80 -76.18 -30.62
N ASP A 479 35.93 -75.23 -30.27
CA ASP A 479 34.67 -74.94 -31.01
C ASP A 479 34.98 -74.53 -32.47
N SER A 480 34.03 -74.77 -33.37
CA SER A 480 34.16 -74.40 -34.76
C SER A 480 34.30 -72.91 -34.94
N GLU A 481 35.09 -72.47 -35.93
CA GLU A 481 35.35 -71.03 -36.19
C GLU A 481 34.09 -70.23 -36.46
N ALA A 482 33.03 -70.83 -36.98
CA ALA A 482 31.74 -70.22 -37.18
C ALA A 482 31.06 -69.87 -35.85
N ARG A 483 31.15 -70.70 -34.80
CA ARG A 483 30.61 -70.40 -33.46
C ARG A 483 31.46 -69.36 -32.72
N LEU A 484 32.77 -69.36 -32.91
CA LEU A 484 33.66 -68.35 -32.34
C LEU A 484 33.44 -66.99 -33.01
N ARG A 485 33.17 -66.92 -34.31
CA ARG A 485 32.75 -65.68 -35.02
C ARG A 485 31.44 -65.15 -34.49
N GLY A 486 30.45 -66.01 -34.25
CA GLY A 486 29.18 -65.62 -33.64
C GLY A 486 29.37 -64.99 -32.26
N LEU A 487 30.20 -65.59 -31.40
CA LEU A 487 30.54 -65.07 -30.08
C LEU A 487 31.30 -63.73 -30.12
N ARG A 488 32.19 -63.54 -31.14
CA ARG A 488 32.83 -62.22 -31.36
C ARG A 488 31.84 -61.14 -31.75
N ALA A 489 30.86 -61.48 -32.61
CA ALA A 489 29.78 -60.53 -32.96
C ALA A 489 28.93 -60.19 -31.75
N GLU A 490 28.57 -61.14 -30.87
CA GLU A 490 27.88 -60.94 -29.62
C GLU A 490 28.65 -60.00 -28.65
N ILE A 491 29.99 -60.18 -28.56
CA ILE A 491 30.88 -59.35 -27.76
C ILE A 491 30.86 -57.89 -28.28
N ASN A 492 31.05 -57.73 -29.60
CA ASN A 492 31.05 -56.40 -30.20
C ASN A 492 29.70 -55.67 -29.99
N ALA A 493 28.60 -56.37 -30.20
CA ALA A 493 27.26 -55.79 -29.94
C ALA A 493 27.04 -55.43 -28.45
N ALA A 494 27.58 -56.24 -27.53
CA ALA A 494 27.51 -55.95 -26.10
C ALA A 494 28.44 -54.80 -25.69
N ASP A 495 29.60 -54.66 -26.33
CA ASP A 495 30.51 -53.51 -26.12
C ASP A 495 29.88 -52.20 -26.65
N GLU A 496 29.23 -52.21 -27.81
CA GLU A 496 28.50 -51.07 -28.36
C GLU A 496 27.33 -50.66 -27.46
N ALA A 497 26.49 -51.61 -27.07
CA ALA A 497 25.38 -51.36 -26.14
C ALA A 497 25.84 -50.81 -24.77
N TRP A 498 26.98 -51.29 -24.28
CA TRP A 498 27.60 -50.77 -23.06
C TRP A 498 28.11 -49.35 -23.25
N ALA A 499 28.75 -49.04 -24.36
CA ALA A 499 29.27 -47.72 -24.67
C ALA A 499 28.13 -46.68 -24.77
N GLU A 500 27.01 -47.05 -25.40
CA GLU A 500 25.81 -46.19 -25.46
C GLU A 500 25.25 -45.85 -24.06
N LEU A 501 25.12 -46.87 -23.19
CA LEU A 501 24.62 -46.68 -21.83
C LEU A 501 25.61 -45.96 -20.91
N GLN A 502 26.91 -46.10 -21.17
CA GLN A 502 27.98 -45.45 -20.39
C GLN A 502 28.12 -43.96 -20.74
N SER A 503 27.80 -43.55 -21.97
CA SER A 503 27.96 -42.17 -22.44
C SER A 503 27.24 -41.14 -21.57
N PRO A 504 25.93 -41.29 -21.27
CA PRO A 504 25.22 -40.33 -20.41
C PRO A 504 25.76 -40.33 -18.97
N VAL A 505 26.17 -41.48 -18.44
CA VAL A 505 26.76 -41.58 -17.10
C VAL A 505 28.08 -40.81 -17.02
N LYS A 506 28.93 -40.92 -18.06
CA LYS A 506 30.18 -40.17 -18.15
C LYS A 506 29.96 -38.67 -18.21
N ALA A 507 29.00 -38.21 -19.01
CA ALA A 507 28.64 -36.80 -19.10
C ALA A 507 28.15 -36.24 -17.76
N LEU A 508 27.32 -37.01 -17.03
CA LEU A 508 26.86 -36.63 -15.69
C LEU A 508 28.00 -36.61 -14.66
N LEU A 509 28.96 -37.51 -14.73
CA LEU A 509 30.14 -37.50 -13.85
C LEU A 509 31.02 -36.28 -14.11
N GLU A 510 31.25 -35.92 -15.36
CA GLU A 510 31.96 -34.68 -15.74
C GLU A 510 31.23 -33.44 -15.23
N ARG A 511 29.91 -33.37 -15.43
CA ARG A 511 29.09 -32.30 -14.91
C ARG A 511 29.14 -32.22 -13.38
N LYS A 512 29.07 -33.36 -12.68
CA LYS A 512 29.22 -33.44 -11.22
C LYS A 512 30.54 -32.82 -10.77
N GLN A 513 31.63 -33.18 -11.42
CA GLN A 513 32.98 -32.69 -11.10
C GLN A 513 33.08 -31.17 -11.28
N LEU A 514 32.51 -30.62 -12.36
CA LEU A 514 32.48 -29.18 -12.61
C LEU A 514 31.63 -28.43 -11.55
N LEU A 515 30.48 -28.97 -11.17
CA LEU A 515 29.65 -28.41 -10.11
C LEU A 515 30.33 -28.43 -8.74
N GLN A 516 31.07 -29.49 -8.42
CA GLN A 516 31.84 -29.56 -7.18
C GLN A 516 32.96 -28.51 -7.13
N GLN A 517 33.66 -28.28 -8.23
CA GLN A 517 34.68 -27.23 -8.33
C GLN A 517 34.04 -25.83 -8.18
N ALA A 518 32.91 -25.57 -8.86
CA ALA A 518 32.19 -24.33 -8.73
C ALA A 518 31.71 -24.09 -7.28
N LEU A 519 31.21 -25.13 -6.60
CA LEU A 519 30.78 -25.05 -5.20
C LEU A 519 31.93 -24.69 -4.25
N LEU A 520 33.11 -25.22 -4.48
CA LEU A 520 34.31 -24.86 -3.72
C LEU A 520 34.66 -23.37 -3.90
N THR A 521 34.58 -22.88 -5.13
CA THR A 521 34.87 -21.49 -5.47
C THR A 521 33.94 -20.53 -4.74
N VAL A 522 32.62 -20.71 -4.87
CA VAL A 522 31.60 -19.79 -4.26
C VAL A 522 31.48 -19.98 -2.74
N SER A 523 32.11 -20.97 -2.15
CA SER A 523 32.12 -21.17 -0.70
C SER A 523 33.19 -20.32 0.03
N GLN A 524 34.11 -19.68 -0.70
CA GLN A 524 35.09 -18.78 -0.14
C GLN A 524 34.54 -17.34 -0.14
N PRO A 525 34.88 -16.51 0.88
CA PRO A 525 34.57 -15.08 0.81
C PRO A 525 35.31 -14.44 -0.36
N GLY A 526 34.59 -13.67 -1.17
CA GLY A 526 35.11 -13.03 -2.36
C GLY A 526 34.42 -11.72 -2.68
N SER A 527 34.80 -11.13 -3.79
CA SER A 527 34.23 -9.89 -4.30
C SER A 527 33.66 -10.12 -5.69
N GLY A 528 32.69 -9.31 -6.10
CA GLY A 528 32.13 -9.43 -7.43
C GLY A 528 30.78 -8.77 -7.59
N HIS A 529 30.00 -9.33 -8.50
CA HIS A 529 28.66 -8.84 -8.83
C HIS A 529 27.68 -10.00 -8.91
N GLU A 530 26.50 -9.82 -8.34
CA GLU A 530 25.38 -10.72 -8.44
C GLU A 530 24.18 -9.97 -9.03
N ASN A 531 23.63 -10.47 -10.14
CA ASN A 531 22.46 -9.88 -10.76
C ASN A 531 21.19 -10.50 -10.17
N GLN A 532 20.21 -9.68 -9.87
CA GLN A 532 18.89 -10.08 -9.42
C GLN A 532 17.86 -9.60 -10.44
N GLY A 533 17.17 -10.54 -11.08
CA GLY A 533 16.13 -10.24 -12.06
C GLY A 533 14.73 -10.14 -11.48
N SER A 534 13.80 -9.73 -12.31
CA SER A 534 12.38 -9.71 -11.99
C SER A 534 11.75 -11.10 -12.12
N THR A 535 10.72 -11.37 -11.33
CA THR A 535 9.94 -12.61 -11.41
C THR A 535 8.47 -12.29 -11.61
N LEU A 536 7.90 -12.81 -12.69
CA LEU A 536 6.46 -12.79 -12.97
C LEU A 536 5.90 -14.21 -12.82
N SER A 537 4.84 -14.38 -12.06
CA SER A 537 4.18 -15.69 -11.90
C SER A 537 2.67 -15.59 -11.99
N GLY A 538 2.02 -16.62 -12.57
CA GLY A 538 0.57 -16.70 -12.74
C GLY A 538 0.14 -17.98 -13.45
N GLN A 539 -1.16 -18.20 -13.59
CA GLN A 539 -1.67 -19.31 -14.40
C GLN A 539 -1.42 -19.03 -15.89
N ASN A 540 -1.99 -17.96 -16.40
CA ASN A 540 -1.65 -17.45 -17.71
C ASN A 540 -0.94 -16.10 -17.56
N ILE A 541 0.13 -15.89 -18.33
CA ILE A 541 0.85 -14.63 -18.34
C ILE A 541 0.75 -14.02 -19.73
N LYS A 542 0.33 -12.76 -19.79
CA LYS A 542 0.18 -12.00 -21.01
C LYS A 542 0.95 -10.70 -20.93
N LEU A 543 1.95 -10.53 -21.79
CA LEU A 543 2.72 -9.31 -21.96
C LEU A 543 2.40 -8.72 -23.33
N LEU A 544 1.81 -7.54 -23.38
CA LEU A 544 1.43 -6.85 -24.61
C LEU A 544 2.04 -5.45 -24.63
N ALA A 545 2.86 -5.13 -25.60
CA ALA A 545 3.44 -3.81 -25.76
C ALA A 545 3.11 -3.21 -27.12
N ALA A 546 2.74 -1.92 -27.14
CA ALA A 546 2.66 -1.13 -28.37
C ALA A 546 4.06 -0.87 -28.95
N GLY A 547 5.09 -0.75 -28.10
CA GLY A 547 6.49 -0.77 -28.45
C GLY A 547 7.07 -2.18 -28.42
N GLY A 548 8.32 -2.30 -27.98
CA GLY A 548 9.03 -3.58 -27.81
C GLY A 548 8.94 -4.15 -26.40
N ILE A 549 9.41 -5.39 -26.25
CA ILE A 549 9.49 -6.09 -24.96
C ILE A 549 10.93 -6.51 -24.70
N ARG A 550 11.48 -6.14 -23.53
CA ARG A 550 12.78 -6.58 -23.03
C ARG A 550 12.60 -7.43 -21.78
N ILE A 551 13.28 -8.57 -21.75
CA ILE A 551 13.35 -9.47 -20.59
C ILE A 551 14.81 -9.79 -20.35
N GLN A 552 15.40 -9.26 -19.28
CA GLN A 552 16.83 -9.39 -19.00
C GLN A 552 17.08 -10.02 -17.63
N GLY A 553 17.74 -11.18 -17.62
CA GLY A 553 18.06 -11.93 -16.40
C GLY A 553 16.85 -12.20 -15.52
N SER A 554 15.66 -12.27 -16.10
CA SER A 554 14.36 -12.27 -15.42
C SER A 554 13.58 -13.54 -15.72
N LYS A 555 12.59 -13.85 -14.86
CA LYS A 555 11.79 -15.06 -14.95
C LYS A 555 10.31 -14.76 -15.22
N VAL A 556 9.75 -15.41 -16.23
CA VAL A 556 8.30 -15.40 -16.53
C VAL A 556 7.79 -16.83 -16.42
N ALA A 557 7.11 -17.14 -15.32
CA ALA A 557 6.70 -18.50 -14.97
C ALA A 557 5.16 -18.63 -15.01
N ALA A 558 4.62 -19.10 -16.13
CA ALA A 558 3.21 -19.43 -16.27
C ALA A 558 2.97 -20.91 -15.94
N THR A 559 1.98 -21.21 -15.10
CA THR A 559 1.60 -22.60 -14.84
C THR A 559 0.75 -23.21 -15.97
N GLN A 560 0.25 -22.37 -16.88
CA GLN A 560 -0.45 -22.77 -18.10
C GLN A 560 0.23 -22.16 -19.32
N GLN A 561 -0.12 -20.96 -19.75
CA GLN A 561 0.35 -20.36 -20.99
C GLN A 561 1.06 -19.01 -20.77
N ALA A 562 2.20 -18.80 -21.43
CA ALA A 562 2.86 -17.52 -21.56
C ALA A 562 2.69 -16.95 -22.98
N ASN A 563 2.10 -15.76 -23.09
CA ASN A 563 1.90 -15.05 -24.35
C ASN A 563 2.60 -13.68 -24.29
N ILE A 564 3.61 -13.48 -25.14
CA ILE A 564 4.44 -12.30 -25.20
C ILE A 564 4.33 -11.71 -26.61
N GLN A 565 3.75 -10.50 -26.71
CA GLN A 565 3.47 -9.88 -27.99
C GLN A 565 3.93 -8.41 -28.00
N ALA A 566 4.78 -8.05 -28.95
CA ALA A 566 5.24 -6.69 -29.21
C ALA A 566 4.72 -6.21 -30.57
N ALA A 567 4.03 -5.06 -30.59
CA ALA A 567 3.54 -4.46 -31.83
C ALA A 567 4.55 -3.50 -32.48
N GLY A 568 5.50 -2.98 -31.71
CA GLY A 568 6.60 -2.10 -32.15
C GLY A 568 7.96 -2.67 -31.79
N PHE A 569 8.94 -1.77 -31.64
CA PHE A 569 10.35 -2.12 -31.43
C PHE A 569 10.89 -1.45 -30.18
N LEU A 570 11.91 -2.05 -29.58
CA LEU A 570 12.74 -1.42 -28.55
C LEU A 570 13.48 -0.22 -29.16
N PRO A 571 13.75 0.84 -28.36
CA PRO A 571 14.61 1.94 -28.80
C PRO A 571 15.93 1.39 -29.33
N ALA A 572 16.43 2.00 -30.41
CA ALA A 572 17.76 1.69 -30.90
C ALA A 572 18.81 1.93 -29.79
N PRO A 573 19.83 1.09 -29.64
CA PRO A 573 20.93 1.36 -28.74
C PRO A 573 21.60 2.71 -29.09
N ALA A 574 22.23 3.33 -28.07
CA ALA A 574 22.91 4.61 -28.26
C ALA A 574 23.88 4.59 -29.47
N ALA A 575 24.06 5.72 -30.11
CA ALA A 575 24.75 5.83 -31.41
C ALA A 575 26.17 5.23 -31.48
N GLU A 576 26.84 5.01 -30.34
CA GLU A 576 28.17 4.38 -30.27
C GLU A 576 28.13 2.86 -30.49
N GLU A 577 26.94 2.20 -30.40
CA GLU A 577 26.76 0.76 -30.60
C GLU A 577 26.11 0.39 -31.94
N LEU A 578 25.75 1.38 -32.76
CA LEU A 578 25.15 1.18 -34.09
C LEU A 578 26.20 0.75 -35.11
N GLN A 579 26.49 -0.55 -35.21
CA GLN A 579 27.06 -1.08 -36.45
C GLN A 579 25.95 -1.07 -37.52
N GLU A 580 26.28 -0.51 -38.69
CA GLU A 580 25.39 -0.51 -39.87
C GLU A 580 24.84 -1.92 -40.14
N GLY A 581 23.51 -2.03 -40.23
CA GLY A 581 22.84 -3.28 -40.54
C GLY A 581 22.28 -4.07 -39.31
N ARG A 582 22.33 -3.53 -38.10
CA ARG A 582 21.74 -4.21 -36.93
C ARG A 582 20.21 -4.07 -36.94
N LEU A 583 19.53 -5.21 -36.95
CA LEU A 583 18.07 -5.28 -36.89
C LEU A 583 17.56 -4.81 -35.51
N GLN A 584 16.50 -4.01 -35.49
CA GLN A 584 15.82 -3.63 -34.25
C GLN A 584 15.09 -4.83 -33.64
N SER A 585 15.20 -5.02 -32.33
CA SER A 585 14.49 -6.10 -31.62
C SER A 585 13.09 -5.64 -31.24
N ALA A 586 12.07 -6.39 -31.67
CA ALA A 586 10.72 -6.26 -31.16
C ALA A 586 10.60 -6.93 -29.79
N ILE A 587 11.18 -8.11 -29.65
CA ILE A 587 11.30 -8.84 -28.38
C ILE A 587 12.78 -9.18 -28.18
N ASP A 588 13.33 -8.80 -27.02
CA ASP A 588 14.71 -9.10 -26.61
C ASP A 588 14.68 -9.86 -25.26
N ILE A 589 15.07 -11.12 -25.30
CA ILE A 589 15.18 -11.98 -24.12
C ILE A 589 16.64 -12.33 -23.95
N SER A 590 17.28 -11.78 -22.92
CA SER A 590 18.72 -11.90 -22.69
C SER A 590 19.04 -12.29 -21.26
N GLY A 591 20.08 -13.08 -21.09
CA GLY A 591 20.67 -13.38 -19.78
C GLY A 591 21.62 -12.28 -19.32
N VAL A 592 22.04 -12.40 -18.07
CA VAL A 592 23.07 -11.56 -17.45
C VAL A 592 24.15 -12.45 -16.86
N PHE A 593 25.30 -11.85 -16.52
CA PHE A 593 26.42 -12.60 -15.98
C PHE A 593 26.79 -12.07 -14.60
N ASP A 594 26.93 -13.01 -13.64
CA ASP A 594 27.51 -12.76 -12.34
C ASP A 594 29.00 -12.97 -12.40
N THR A 595 29.76 -12.23 -11.65
CA THR A 595 31.20 -12.40 -11.51
C THR A 595 31.57 -12.58 -10.06
N PHE A 596 32.52 -13.46 -9.82
CA PHE A 596 33.03 -13.74 -8.49
C PHE A 596 34.52 -13.94 -8.53
N GLU A 597 35.26 -13.29 -7.64
CA GLU A 597 36.69 -13.50 -7.46
C GLU A 597 37.05 -13.58 -5.97
N TYR A 598 37.99 -14.42 -5.61
CA TYR A 598 38.57 -14.49 -4.28
C TYR A 598 40.10 -14.60 -4.35
N GLY A 599 40.75 -14.13 -3.29
CA GLY A 599 42.20 -14.05 -3.23
C GLY A 599 42.79 -12.88 -4.03
N GLN A 600 44.11 -12.85 -4.15
CA GLN A 600 44.81 -11.81 -4.89
C GLN A 600 45.24 -12.36 -6.26
N GLN A 601 44.96 -11.62 -7.32
CA GLN A 601 45.36 -12.00 -8.67
C GLN A 601 46.87 -12.27 -8.74
N GLY A 602 47.24 -13.44 -9.26
CA GLY A 602 48.64 -13.91 -9.32
C GLY A 602 49.11 -14.70 -8.09
N SER A 603 48.27 -14.97 -7.09
CA SER A 603 48.55 -15.88 -5.97
C SER A 603 48.00 -17.27 -6.22
N ASP A 604 48.60 -18.29 -5.56
CA ASP A 604 48.12 -19.67 -5.62
C ASP A 604 46.72 -19.89 -5.03
N LYS A 605 46.17 -18.86 -4.35
CA LYS A 605 44.84 -18.85 -3.73
C LYS A 605 43.86 -17.95 -4.46
N TYR A 606 44.13 -17.53 -5.69
CA TYR A 606 43.22 -16.76 -6.50
C TYR A 606 42.24 -17.65 -7.26
N GLY A 607 40.98 -17.33 -7.23
CA GLY A 607 39.94 -17.95 -8.05
C GLY A 607 39.00 -16.90 -8.65
N TYR A 608 38.62 -17.10 -9.90
CA TYR A 608 37.67 -16.26 -10.63
C TYR A 608 36.62 -17.14 -11.31
N ALA A 609 35.36 -16.71 -11.24
CA ALA A 609 34.28 -17.42 -11.89
C ALA A 609 33.27 -16.43 -12.51
N ILE A 610 32.70 -16.85 -13.64
CA ILE A 610 31.58 -16.16 -14.30
C ILE A 610 30.41 -17.14 -14.34
N PHE A 611 29.25 -16.70 -13.85
CA PHE A 611 28.01 -17.48 -13.86
C PHE A 611 27.01 -16.81 -14.79
N SER A 612 26.46 -17.56 -15.74
CA SER A 612 25.35 -17.09 -16.57
C SER A 612 24.05 -17.20 -15.78
N ARG A 613 23.29 -16.11 -15.75
CA ARG A 613 21.89 -16.10 -15.32
C ARG A 613 21.01 -15.91 -16.55
N PRO A 614 20.46 -16.99 -17.10
CA PRO A 614 19.56 -16.87 -18.24
C PRO A 614 18.27 -16.18 -17.84
N SER A 615 17.61 -15.56 -18.80
CA SER A 615 16.20 -15.27 -18.70
C SER A 615 15.41 -16.58 -18.88
N GLU A 616 14.41 -16.80 -18.03
CA GLU A 616 13.59 -18.00 -18.05
C GLU A 616 12.14 -17.65 -18.42
N ILE A 617 11.58 -18.35 -19.41
CA ILE A 617 10.16 -18.25 -19.75
C ILE A 617 9.59 -19.65 -19.79
N SER A 618 8.58 -19.90 -18.99
CA SER A 618 7.92 -21.21 -18.97
C SER A 618 6.41 -21.11 -19.05
N GLY A 619 5.80 -22.08 -19.71
CA GLY A 619 4.36 -22.24 -19.80
C GLY A 619 4.01 -23.71 -20.08
N LYS A 620 3.38 -24.39 -19.13
CA LYS A 620 3.08 -25.84 -19.20
C LYS A 620 2.28 -26.26 -20.45
N THR A 621 1.43 -25.38 -20.98
CA THR A 621 0.63 -25.66 -22.19
C THR A 621 1.13 -24.90 -23.42
N GLY A 622 2.14 -24.05 -23.27
CA GLY A 622 2.79 -23.36 -24.38
C GLY A 622 3.34 -22.00 -24.04
N VAL A 623 4.33 -21.59 -24.82
CA VAL A 623 4.92 -20.25 -24.83
C VAL A 623 4.75 -19.68 -26.24
N THR A 624 4.15 -18.50 -26.36
CA THR A 624 3.99 -17.80 -27.64
C THR A 624 4.77 -16.48 -27.60
N LEU A 625 5.68 -16.30 -28.54
CA LEU A 625 6.39 -15.06 -28.80
C LEU A 625 5.91 -14.53 -30.16
N SER A 626 5.40 -13.30 -30.21
CA SER A 626 4.80 -12.73 -31.43
C SER A 626 5.17 -11.29 -31.64
N ALA A 627 5.58 -10.96 -32.84
CA ALA A 627 5.87 -9.60 -33.31
C ALA A 627 5.10 -9.37 -34.63
N PRO A 628 3.78 -9.12 -34.60
CA PRO A 628 2.92 -9.12 -35.80
C PRO A 628 3.25 -7.99 -36.80
N ASN A 629 3.86 -6.90 -36.35
CA ASN A 629 4.28 -5.78 -37.17
C ASN A 629 5.77 -5.84 -37.55
N ALA A 630 6.42 -6.99 -37.33
CA ALA A 630 7.81 -7.20 -37.70
C ALA A 630 7.99 -7.04 -39.22
N ASN A 631 9.04 -6.31 -39.63
CA ASN A 631 9.46 -6.13 -41.00
C ASN A 631 10.87 -6.73 -41.22
N GLU A 632 11.43 -6.54 -42.40
CA GLU A 632 12.75 -7.08 -42.74
C GLU A 632 13.88 -6.59 -41.82
N ASN A 633 13.65 -5.46 -41.10
CA ASN A 633 14.62 -4.83 -40.18
C ASN A 633 14.34 -5.16 -38.70
N SER A 634 13.47 -6.13 -38.42
CA SER A 634 13.06 -6.46 -37.04
C SER A 634 13.27 -7.95 -36.73
N ARG A 635 13.51 -8.23 -35.44
CA ARG A 635 13.74 -9.59 -34.97
C ARG A 635 13.21 -9.85 -33.56
N ILE A 636 12.99 -11.10 -33.24
CA ILE A 636 12.96 -11.62 -31.87
C ILE A 636 14.38 -12.06 -31.55
N SER A 637 15.01 -11.46 -30.54
CA SER A 637 16.38 -11.74 -30.12
C SER A 637 16.38 -12.61 -28.87
N LEU A 638 17.07 -13.74 -28.92
CA LEU A 638 17.23 -14.65 -27.79
C LEU A 638 18.72 -14.85 -27.50
N SER A 639 19.18 -14.47 -26.32
CA SER A 639 20.56 -14.60 -25.88
C SER A 639 20.63 -15.06 -24.44
N ALA A 640 21.21 -16.23 -24.17
CA ALA A 640 21.19 -16.86 -22.86
C ALA A 640 19.76 -16.91 -22.25
N ALA A 641 18.83 -17.47 -23.02
CA ALA A 641 17.41 -17.58 -22.64
C ALA A 641 17.00 -19.07 -22.58
N ASN A 642 16.30 -19.44 -21.52
CA ASN A 642 15.66 -20.75 -21.38
C ASN A 642 14.15 -20.60 -21.62
N ILE A 643 13.61 -21.27 -22.61
CA ILE A 643 12.18 -21.26 -22.93
C ILE A 643 11.67 -22.70 -22.86
N GLU A 644 10.71 -22.94 -21.97
CA GLU A 644 10.11 -24.25 -21.75
C GLU A 644 8.59 -24.17 -21.99
N ALA A 645 8.06 -25.12 -22.79
CA ALA A 645 6.64 -25.23 -23.12
C ALA A 645 6.11 -26.64 -22.90
#